data_2cfc7d6350b1c014ac74c085000eb3e0
#
_entry.id   2cfc7d6350b1c014ac74c085000eb3e0
#
_cell.length_a   1.000
_cell.length_b   1.000
_cell.length_c   1.000
_cell.angle_alpha   90.00
_cell.angle_beta   90.00
_cell.angle_gamma   90.00
#
_symmetry.space_group_name_H-M   'P 1'
#
loop_
_entity.id
_entity.type
_entity.pdbx_description
1 polymer ?
#
loop_
_entity_poly.entity_id
_entity_poly.type
_entity_poly.pdbx_seq_one_letter_code
_entity_poly.pdbx_strand_id
1 'polypeptide(L)'
;MNKDLLKVSIRQNAIYLPLIEEEKKQEELTSTTIALVAQLRKVGYSLSEELLHAINQLYPTQQMMILQVMKEALGVTLNWSPLVKGWDVPTGETRLDHLVTWIANLFNSQKGVKLPCGHVIPDNTFPMERYNGCPFCGTPFQTATMEYFGQGSKLKVLELWQDKELNAFFCDLLESRTALDTTQADSLKIMLGELPLPAVGIKMKETLMLVIDTLVEQDRAQEAQIYFSTPNDILRYLWYKKTGFLQIIEPKTIIRKTGRNNTHICGVLDKSRSAVQAKREELKLKYTRRECKMVALWLNNLTMAPEKACEIMHPKREMWVRMIRALRLAEYARKPEFGNLKELMDIFYREAYTVWQGEVERNRLKADAEQTFALLKQRPGMFARSLFANMLWFGAEETLAAFKEVVHLLPARLVVTLGMYAESYFEPGRKRMVKPLGGNALLIEPHYLVGLYMEDQLKAMVKDVQDLCKEVVAARFASATVESENKSMYIDPMLFHIPLAIGDRSETIQDTSCALQGTRFPVKGDKVRLFMQWGKGLPAQHLDMDLSCHITLPSTTEVCSFFNLQAIGAKHSGDIRSIPNKKGTAEYIELDLNELNRVGAEYVAFTCNAYSNGTISPNLVVGWMNSAYPMKISERTGVAYDPSCVQHQVRISQSLQKGLVFGVLKVKEREIVWLEIPFGGQTILSLDTQTIEKYLDKLEAKTTVGELLAVKAQAQGLKLVDIPEADEIYTREWALNTAAVTKLLLGD
;
A
#
# COMPACT_ATOMS: atom_id res chain seq x y z
N MET A 1 23.10 1.16 15.36
CA MET A 1 21.85 1.60 14.70
C MET A 1 21.57 0.71 13.50
N ASN A 2 20.40 0.09 13.43
CA ASN A 2 20.00 -0.84 12.37
C ASN A 2 19.37 -0.06 11.21
N LYS A 3 19.91 -0.19 9.99
CA LYS A 3 19.43 0.53 8.79
C LYS A 3 18.01 0.13 8.37
N ASP A 4 17.66 -1.14 8.54
CA ASP A 4 16.37 -1.66 8.09
C ASP A 4 15.24 -1.22 9.03
N LEU A 5 15.48 -1.21 10.35
CA LEU A 5 14.53 -0.65 11.32
C LEU A 5 14.40 0.87 11.18
N LEU A 6 15.50 1.57 10.85
CA LEU A 6 15.45 3.00 10.53
C LEU A 6 14.57 3.26 9.29
N LYS A 7 14.67 2.43 8.26
CA LYS A 7 13.81 2.53 7.08
C LYS A 7 12.32 2.34 7.43
N VAL A 8 12.00 1.40 8.32
CA VAL A 8 10.62 1.18 8.80
C VAL A 8 10.08 2.44 9.47
N SER A 9 10.86 3.07 10.36
CA SER A 9 10.41 4.29 11.06
C SER A 9 10.26 5.49 10.10
N ILE A 10 11.13 5.64 9.11
CA ILE A 10 11.05 6.72 8.11
C ILE A 10 9.71 6.65 7.33
N ARG A 11 9.21 5.45 7.02
CA ARG A 11 7.91 5.26 6.37
C ARG A 11 6.74 5.79 7.20
N GLN A 12 6.95 5.93 8.51
CA GLN A 12 5.99 6.47 9.47
C GLN A 12 6.34 7.91 9.90
N ASN A 13 7.15 8.63 9.10
CA ASN A 13 7.67 9.97 9.42
C ASN A 13 8.40 10.04 10.78
N ALA A 14 9.15 9.00 11.12
CA ALA A 14 9.90 8.92 12.36
C ALA A 14 11.34 8.45 12.14
N ILE A 15 12.18 8.67 13.11
CA ILE A 15 13.54 8.15 13.18
C ILE A 15 13.65 7.25 14.42
N TYR A 16 13.94 5.97 14.19
CA TYR A 16 14.15 5.02 15.27
C TYR A 16 15.56 5.14 15.84
N LEU A 17 15.63 5.47 17.12
CA LEU A 17 16.85 5.49 17.91
C LEU A 17 16.63 4.60 19.15
N PRO A 18 17.43 3.53 19.32
CA PRO A 18 17.36 2.76 20.56
C PRO A 18 17.68 3.64 21.75
N LEU A 19 17.15 3.31 22.92
CA LEU A 19 17.31 4.11 24.15
C LEU A 19 18.79 4.53 24.33
N ILE A 20 18.97 5.83 24.35
CA ILE A 20 20.24 6.43 24.78
C ILE A 20 20.10 6.59 26.28
N GLU A 21 20.96 5.93 27.06
CA GLU A 21 21.00 6.17 28.51
C GLU A 21 21.14 7.66 28.77
N GLU A 22 20.38 8.19 29.72
CA GLU A 22 20.30 9.63 30.03
C GLU A 22 21.63 10.19 30.57
N GLU A 23 22.67 10.20 29.75
CA GLU A 23 23.91 10.87 30.08
C GLU A 23 24.02 12.20 29.29
N LYS A 24 23.83 13.30 30.04
CA LYS A 24 24.08 14.70 29.72
C LYS A 24 23.14 15.32 28.67
N LYS A 25 22.16 16.04 29.16
CA LYS A 25 21.47 17.08 28.37
C LYS A 25 22.50 18.10 27.89
N GLN A 26 22.94 17.96 26.65
CA GLN A 26 23.74 18.96 25.99
C GLN A 26 22.78 20.06 25.54
N GLU A 27 22.79 21.20 26.21
CA GLU A 27 21.87 22.33 25.95
C GLU A 27 22.13 22.98 24.58
N GLU A 28 23.39 22.98 24.12
CA GLU A 28 23.75 23.55 22.83
C GLU A 28 23.81 22.49 21.71
N LEU A 29 23.26 22.88 20.56
CA LEU A 29 23.30 22.02 19.37
C LEU A 29 24.71 21.95 18.81
N THR A 30 25.19 20.74 18.53
CA THR A 30 26.47 20.51 17.86
C THR A 30 26.43 21.00 16.41
N SER A 31 27.57 21.39 15.87
CA SER A 31 27.68 21.80 14.47
C SER A 31 27.27 20.68 13.49
N THR A 32 27.48 19.42 13.86
CA THR A 32 27.06 18.25 13.06
C THR A 32 25.54 18.09 13.05
N THR A 33 24.88 18.31 14.19
CA THR A 33 23.41 18.30 14.27
C THR A 33 22.80 19.42 13.45
N ILE A 34 23.32 20.64 13.57
CA ILE A 34 22.87 21.78 12.77
C ILE A 34 23.03 21.50 11.27
N ALA A 35 24.16 20.90 10.87
CA ALA A 35 24.41 20.52 9.50
C ALA A 35 23.43 19.43 9.01
N LEU A 36 23.11 18.44 9.83
CA LEU A 36 22.13 17.41 9.51
C LEU A 36 20.73 18.01 9.30
N VAL A 37 20.29 18.88 10.23
CA VAL A 37 19.02 19.59 10.11
C VAL A 37 18.95 20.40 8.82
N ALA A 38 20.02 21.10 8.47
CA ALA A 38 20.12 21.85 7.23
C ALA A 38 19.97 20.96 6.00
N GLN A 39 20.58 19.76 5.99
CA GLN A 39 20.44 18.79 4.89
C GLN A 39 19.03 18.19 4.81
N LEU A 40 18.42 17.85 5.94
CA LEU A 40 17.06 17.30 5.97
C LEU A 40 16.03 18.34 5.48
N ARG A 41 16.20 19.62 5.84
CA ARG A 41 15.33 20.70 5.34
C ARG A 41 15.42 20.86 3.82
N LYS A 42 16.62 20.71 3.23
CA LYS A 42 16.78 20.74 1.75
C LYS A 42 15.98 19.65 1.05
N VAL A 43 15.69 18.56 1.72
CA VAL A 43 14.88 17.46 1.18
C VAL A 43 13.44 17.45 1.69
N GLY A 44 13.00 18.52 2.33
CA GLY A 44 11.60 18.74 2.71
C GLY A 44 11.22 18.25 4.10
N TYR A 45 12.18 18.00 4.99
CA TYR A 45 11.93 17.49 6.34
C TYR A 45 12.42 18.43 7.45
N SER A 46 11.70 18.38 8.56
CA SER A 46 12.07 19.00 9.84
C SER A 46 12.09 17.92 10.92
N LEU A 47 12.55 18.25 12.11
CA LEU A 47 12.60 17.36 13.27
C LEU A 47 11.69 17.89 14.37
N SER A 48 11.08 16.97 15.13
CA SER A 48 10.47 17.32 16.42
C SER A 48 11.55 17.73 17.41
N GLU A 49 11.18 18.42 18.47
CA GLU A 49 12.11 18.87 19.50
C GLU A 49 12.79 17.69 20.20
N GLU A 50 12.01 16.65 20.52
CA GLU A 50 12.51 15.43 21.15
C GLU A 50 13.52 14.72 20.26
N LEU A 51 13.23 14.57 18.96
CA LEU A 51 14.15 13.96 18.01
C LEU A 51 15.42 14.79 17.83
N LEU A 52 15.31 16.13 17.81
CA LEU A 52 16.46 17.03 17.70
C LEU A 52 17.42 16.83 18.87
N HIS A 53 16.90 16.78 20.10
CA HIS A 53 17.70 16.52 21.31
C HIS A 53 18.33 15.12 21.28
N ALA A 54 17.60 14.10 20.88
CA ALA A 54 18.12 12.74 20.76
C ALA A 54 19.25 12.66 19.72
N ILE A 55 19.08 13.26 18.55
CA ILE A 55 20.10 13.29 17.48
C ILE A 55 21.36 14.07 17.93
N ASN A 56 21.19 15.11 18.73
CA ASN A 56 22.33 15.91 19.23
C ASN A 56 23.30 15.11 20.11
N GLN A 57 22.84 14.00 20.67
CA GLN A 57 23.66 13.08 21.48
C GLN A 57 24.36 12.01 20.66
N LEU A 58 24.00 11.85 19.36
CA LEU A 58 24.56 10.83 18.49
C LEU A 58 25.95 11.18 17.99
N TYR A 59 26.77 10.16 17.76
CA TYR A 59 28.05 10.34 17.07
C TYR A 59 27.83 10.80 15.60
N PRO A 60 28.73 11.60 15.05
CA PRO A 60 28.64 12.08 13.66
C PRO A 60 28.41 10.97 12.63
N THR A 61 28.98 9.78 12.84
CA THR A 61 28.80 8.61 11.97
C THR A 61 27.36 8.09 11.98
N GLN A 62 26.66 8.17 13.12
CA GLN A 62 25.27 7.78 13.26
C GLN A 62 24.35 8.83 12.59
N GLN A 63 24.64 10.12 12.78
CA GLN A 63 23.96 11.20 12.09
C GLN A 63 24.10 11.10 10.56
N MET A 64 25.28 10.76 10.08
CA MET A 64 25.52 10.50 8.64
C MET A 64 24.72 9.28 8.14
N MET A 65 24.56 8.23 8.94
CA MET A 65 23.74 7.08 8.57
C MET A 65 22.28 7.47 8.41
N ILE A 66 21.72 8.28 9.31
CA ILE A 66 20.36 8.82 9.18
C ILE A 66 20.21 9.57 7.86
N LEU A 67 21.12 10.48 7.57
CA LEU A 67 21.08 11.25 6.33
C LEU A 67 21.19 10.35 5.09
N GLN A 68 22.03 9.34 5.13
CA GLN A 68 22.18 8.38 4.03
C GLN A 68 20.88 7.60 3.80
N VAL A 69 20.27 7.04 4.86
CA VAL A 69 19.03 6.27 4.73
C VAL A 69 17.88 7.17 4.26
N MET A 70 17.80 8.41 4.74
CA MET A 70 16.84 9.40 4.22
C MET A 70 17.05 9.68 2.74
N LYS A 71 18.30 9.88 2.29
CA LYS A 71 18.60 10.06 0.86
C LYS A 71 18.25 8.84 0.02
N GLU A 72 18.48 7.64 0.55
CA GLU A 72 18.10 6.39 -0.10
C GLU A 72 16.57 6.27 -0.21
N ALA A 73 15.83 6.55 0.87
CA ALA A 73 14.37 6.54 0.90
C ALA A 73 13.74 7.54 -0.08
N LEU A 74 14.35 8.71 -0.22
CA LEU A 74 13.93 9.74 -1.17
C LEU A 74 14.41 9.50 -2.61
N GLY A 75 15.27 8.50 -2.83
CA GLY A 75 15.85 8.21 -4.14
C GLY A 75 16.89 9.24 -4.61
N VAL A 76 17.35 10.14 -3.72
CA VAL A 76 18.32 11.21 -4.05
C VAL A 76 19.66 10.67 -4.48
N THR A 77 20.04 9.49 -4.01
CA THR A 77 21.31 8.84 -4.38
C THR A 77 21.23 8.02 -5.65
N LEU A 78 20.05 7.56 -6.02
CA LEU A 78 19.81 6.63 -7.13
C LEU A 78 19.26 7.33 -8.37
N ASN A 79 18.30 8.19 -8.20
CA ASN A 79 17.81 9.06 -9.26
C ASN A 79 18.66 10.32 -9.23
N TRP A 80 19.43 10.52 -10.31
CA TRP A 80 20.06 11.79 -10.30
C TRP A 80 19.03 12.85 -10.26
N SER A 81 19.16 13.53 -9.55
CA SER A 81 19.11 14.89 -9.44
C SER A 81 19.05 15.19 -8.04
N PRO A 82 19.75 16.20 -7.69
CA PRO A 82 19.35 16.87 -6.52
C PRO A 82 17.89 17.23 -6.72
N LEU A 83 17.08 16.74 -5.89
CA LEU A 83 15.73 17.28 -5.68
C LEU A 83 15.83 18.79 -5.30
N VAL A 84 17.03 19.33 -5.25
CA VAL A 84 17.37 20.71 -4.92
C VAL A 84 18.40 21.23 -5.91
N LYS A 85 18.17 22.42 -6.47
CA LYS A 85 19.08 23.09 -7.40
C LYS A 85 20.49 23.22 -6.81
N GLY A 86 21.50 22.82 -7.58
CA GLY A 86 22.91 22.94 -7.18
C GLY A 86 23.41 21.82 -6.28
N TRP A 87 22.64 20.75 -6.07
CA TRP A 87 23.06 19.60 -5.28
C TRP A 87 24.20 18.80 -5.89
N ASP A 88 24.34 18.81 -7.20
CA ASP A 88 25.44 18.16 -7.95
C ASP A 88 26.80 18.88 -7.75
N VAL A 89 26.73 20.12 -7.31
CA VAL A 89 27.88 20.90 -6.88
C VAL A 89 27.62 21.39 -5.45
N PRO A 90 27.84 20.55 -4.43
CA PRO A 90 27.39 20.78 -3.06
C PRO A 90 27.81 22.10 -2.47
N THR A 91 28.95 22.60 -2.91
CA THR A 91 29.58 23.79 -2.34
C THR A 91 29.69 24.95 -3.33
N GLY A 92 29.23 24.75 -4.56
CA GLY A 92 29.49 25.71 -5.66
C GLY A 92 30.93 25.70 -6.17
N GLU A 93 31.74 24.74 -5.71
CA GLU A 93 33.16 24.61 -6.15
C GLU A 93 33.26 24.29 -7.64
N THR A 94 34.39 24.65 -8.22
CA THR A 94 34.67 24.28 -9.60
C THR A 94 35.03 22.80 -9.70
N ARG A 95 34.85 22.18 -10.86
CA ARG A 95 35.25 20.78 -11.09
C ARG A 95 36.73 20.55 -10.87
N LEU A 96 37.55 21.56 -11.11
CA LEU A 96 39.00 21.50 -10.89
C LEU A 96 39.31 21.43 -9.40
N ASP A 97 38.72 22.32 -8.60
CA ASP A 97 38.90 22.33 -7.15
C ASP A 97 38.42 20.98 -6.54
N HIS A 98 37.31 20.45 -7.02
CA HIS A 98 36.80 19.14 -6.58
C HIS A 98 37.77 18.00 -6.94
N LEU A 99 38.31 17.99 -8.13
CA LEU A 99 39.30 16.99 -8.59
C LEU A 99 40.56 17.04 -7.77
N VAL A 100 41.09 18.24 -7.50
CA VAL A 100 42.29 18.44 -6.68
C VAL A 100 42.10 17.92 -5.27
N THR A 101 40.96 18.26 -4.65
CA THR A 101 40.61 17.78 -3.31
C THR A 101 40.45 16.26 -3.26
N TRP A 102 39.83 15.67 -4.29
CA TRP A 102 39.66 14.22 -4.39
C TRP A 102 40.98 13.49 -4.55
N ILE A 103 41.88 13.96 -5.43
CA ILE A 103 43.22 13.39 -5.63
C ILE A 103 44.05 13.52 -4.34
N ALA A 104 44.00 14.66 -3.68
CA ALA A 104 44.77 14.89 -2.45
C ALA A 104 44.27 13.95 -1.30
N ASN A 105 42.98 13.66 -1.22
CA ASN A 105 42.46 12.69 -0.27
C ASN A 105 42.91 11.24 -0.54
N LEU A 106 43.16 10.86 -1.78
CA LEU A 106 43.66 9.54 -2.12
C LEU A 106 45.10 9.31 -1.56
N PHE A 107 45.88 10.37 -1.48
CA PHE A 107 47.30 10.28 -1.09
C PHE A 107 47.59 10.71 0.35
N ASN A 108 46.66 11.42 1.02
CA ASN A 108 46.96 12.08 2.31
C ASN A 108 45.79 12.01 3.31
N SER A 109 45.36 10.81 3.69
CA SER A 109 44.18 10.58 4.47
C SER A 109 44.18 11.02 5.95
N GLN A 110 45.28 11.56 6.48
CA GLN A 110 45.43 11.80 7.93
C GLN A 110 45.79 13.23 8.36
N LYS A 111 46.16 14.12 7.45
CA LYS A 111 46.47 15.51 7.79
C LYS A 111 45.52 16.46 7.07
N GLY A 112 44.84 17.30 7.86
CA GLY A 112 43.89 18.27 7.32
C GLY A 112 42.82 18.70 8.33
N VAL A 113 41.94 19.56 7.88
CA VAL A 113 40.84 20.07 8.69
C VAL A 113 39.68 19.04 8.73
N LYS A 114 39.39 18.56 9.93
CA LYS A 114 38.22 17.69 10.14
C LYS A 114 36.95 18.51 10.13
N LEU A 115 36.04 18.18 9.23
CA LEU A 115 34.76 18.85 9.08
C LEU A 115 33.70 18.33 10.06
N PRO A 116 32.66 19.13 10.37
CA PRO A 116 31.56 18.68 11.21
C PRO A 116 30.86 17.42 10.69
N CYS A 117 30.85 17.18 9.39
CA CYS A 117 30.27 15.99 8.74
C CYS A 117 31.16 14.73 8.85
N GLY A 118 32.33 14.83 9.48
CA GLY A 118 33.29 13.71 9.64
C GLY A 118 34.28 13.55 8.51
N HIS A 119 34.16 14.24 7.39
CA HIS A 119 35.17 14.27 6.33
C HIS A 119 36.38 15.09 6.75
N VAL A 120 37.56 14.72 6.20
CA VAL A 120 38.77 15.46 6.41
C VAL A 120 39.15 16.14 5.09
N ILE A 121 39.38 17.44 5.11
CA ILE A 121 39.94 18.18 3.97
C ILE A 121 41.44 18.28 4.17
N PRO A 122 42.28 17.69 3.29
CA PRO A 122 43.72 17.79 3.39
C PRO A 122 44.20 19.25 3.30
N ASP A 123 45.25 19.56 4.06
CA ASP A 123 45.80 20.91 4.09
C ASP A 123 46.15 21.43 2.70
N ASN A 124 45.83 22.67 2.40
CA ASN A 124 46.14 23.37 1.14
C ASN A 124 45.52 22.73 -0.14
N THR A 125 44.48 21.93 -0.01
CA THR A 125 43.83 21.28 -1.16
C THR A 125 42.48 21.87 -1.52
N PHE A 126 41.80 22.54 -0.61
CA PHE A 126 40.48 23.11 -0.82
C PHE A 126 40.38 24.50 -0.20
N PRO A 127 40.03 25.54 -0.96
CA PRO A 127 39.93 26.90 -0.47
C PRO A 127 38.69 27.09 0.38
N MET A 128 38.76 26.72 1.66
CA MET A 128 37.62 26.75 2.60
C MET A 128 37.01 28.14 2.79
N GLU A 129 37.83 29.18 2.63
CA GLU A 129 37.40 30.58 2.69
C GLU A 129 36.51 31.00 1.51
N ARG A 130 36.59 30.25 0.39
CA ARG A 130 35.86 30.54 -0.84
C ARG A 130 34.53 29.83 -0.93
N TYR A 131 34.38 28.72 -0.25
CA TYR A 131 33.21 27.86 -0.33
C TYR A 131 32.63 27.59 1.06
N ASN A 132 31.31 27.51 1.16
CA ASN A 132 30.62 27.19 2.40
C ASN A 132 30.01 25.78 2.35
N GLY A 133 30.85 24.75 2.44
CA GLY A 133 30.37 23.38 2.53
C GLY A 133 31.42 22.32 2.17
N CYS A 134 31.14 21.10 2.63
CA CYS A 134 31.99 19.94 2.41
C CYS A 134 31.98 19.54 0.93
N PRO A 135 33.17 19.42 0.26
CA PRO A 135 33.25 19.02 -1.14
C PRO A 135 32.77 17.57 -1.40
N PHE A 136 32.69 16.72 -0.35
CA PHE A 136 32.29 15.31 -0.50
C PHE A 136 30.81 15.08 -0.27
N CYS A 137 30.19 15.76 0.70
CA CYS A 137 28.78 15.55 1.05
C CYS A 137 27.91 16.81 1.01
N GLY A 138 28.48 17.97 0.73
CA GLY A 138 27.76 19.24 0.64
C GLY A 138 27.33 19.83 1.99
N THR A 139 27.72 19.24 3.11
CA THR A 139 27.38 19.76 4.43
C THR A 139 27.98 21.14 4.64
N PRO A 140 27.17 22.19 4.91
CA PRO A 140 27.68 23.54 5.09
C PRO A 140 28.65 23.65 6.26
N PHE A 141 29.71 24.44 6.12
CA PHE A 141 30.62 24.78 7.22
C PHE A 141 29.98 25.74 8.21
N GLN A 142 29.18 26.65 7.70
CA GLN A 142 28.42 27.61 8.47
C GLN A 142 26.94 27.47 8.13
N THR A 143 26.11 27.44 9.13
CA THR A 143 24.67 27.49 8.96
C THR A 143 24.28 28.90 8.57
N ALA A 144 24.32 29.21 7.29
CA ALA A 144 23.69 30.41 6.77
C ALA A 144 22.16 30.31 6.97
N THR A 145 21.51 31.45 7.09
CA THR A 145 20.04 31.55 6.99
C THR A 145 19.58 30.79 5.78
N MET A 146 18.79 29.72 5.98
CA MET A 146 18.31 28.91 4.87
C MET A 146 17.32 29.71 4.06
N GLU A 147 17.52 29.79 2.74
CA GLU A 147 16.50 30.34 1.85
C GLU A 147 15.26 29.46 1.90
N TYR A 148 14.13 30.06 2.25
CA TYR A 148 12.83 29.43 2.11
C TYR A 148 12.47 29.38 0.64
N PHE A 149 12.36 28.17 0.11
CA PHE A 149 11.85 27.95 -1.23
C PHE A 149 10.32 28.07 -1.22
N GLY A 150 9.83 29.27 -1.48
CA GLY A 150 8.42 29.51 -1.70
C GLY A 150 7.56 29.74 -0.45
N GLN A 151 6.61 30.65 -0.55
CA GLN A 151 5.58 30.85 0.46
C GLN A 151 4.63 29.64 0.45
N GLY A 152 4.57 28.90 1.55
CA GLY A 152 3.60 27.85 1.76
C GLY A 152 4.09 26.42 1.64
N SER A 153 5.39 26.15 1.44
CA SER A 153 5.92 24.81 1.58
C SER A 153 5.93 24.39 3.05
N LYS A 154 5.18 23.34 3.39
CA LYS A 154 5.14 22.79 4.75
C LYS A 154 6.13 21.63 4.84
N LEU A 155 7.17 21.81 5.67
CA LEU A 155 8.12 20.73 5.95
C LEU A 155 7.41 19.58 6.68
N LYS A 156 7.74 18.35 6.33
CA LYS A 156 7.28 17.16 7.04
C LYS A 156 8.12 17.01 8.32
N VAL A 157 7.47 16.85 9.46
CA VAL A 157 8.14 16.66 10.73
C VAL A 157 8.44 15.18 10.93
N LEU A 158 9.68 14.86 11.31
CA LEU A 158 10.09 13.52 11.72
C LEU A 158 10.04 13.46 13.26
N GLU A 159 9.40 12.41 13.76
CA GLU A 159 9.24 12.14 15.18
C GLU A 159 10.31 11.18 15.71
N LEU A 160 10.53 11.19 17.03
CA LEU A 160 11.39 10.20 17.68
C LEU A 160 10.62 8.90 17.88
N TRP A 161 11.19 7.79 17.41
CA TRP A 161 10.79 6.46 17.81
C TRP A 161 11.86 5.79 18.65
N GLN A 162 11.44 5.19 19.75
CA GLN A 162 12.22 4.32 20.59
C GLN A 162 11.68 2.88 20.50
N ASP A 163 12.19 1.98 21.33
CA ASP A 163 11.75 0.56 21.34
C ASP A 163 10.24 0.42 21.60
N LYS A 164 9.66 1.31 22.40
CA LYS A 164 8.23 1.31 22.72
C LYS A 164 7.38 1.57 21.48
N GLU A 165 7.67 2.62 20.71
CA GLU A 165 6.95 3.01 19.50
C GLU A 165 7.14 1.95 18.39
N LEU A 166 8.37 1.45 18.24
CA LEU A 166 8.69 0.41 17.27
C LEU A 166 7.92 -0.89 17.58
N ASN A 167 7.91 -1.33 18.85
CA ASN A 167 7.16 -2.53 19.26
C ASN A 167 5.65 -2.31 19.15
N ALA A 168 5.13 -1.12 19.46
CA ALA A 168 3.72 -0.80 19.26
C ALA A 168 3.33 -0.90 17.78
N PHE A 169 4.13 -0.35 16.87
CA PHE A 169 3.91 -0.48 15.44
C PHE A 169 3.96 -1.94 14.97
N PHE A 170 4.88 -2.76 15.51
CA PHE A 170 4.95 -4.19 15.22
C PHE A 170 3.66 -4.91 15.63
N CYS A 171 3.18 -4.65 16.84
CA CYS A 171 1.90 -5.20 17.30
C CYS A 171 0.73 -4.74 16.42
N ASP A 172 0.69 -3.47 16.03
CA ASP A 172 -0.36 -2.94 15.15
C ASP A 172 -0.39 -3.66 13.79
N LEU A 173 0.78 -3.90 13.18
CA LEU A 173 0.86 -4.66 11.92
C LEU A 173 0.32 -6.09 12.08
N LEU A 174 0.65 -6.78 13.17
CA LEU A 174 0.18 -8.13 13.44
C LEU A 174 -1.32 -8.19 13.74
N GLU A 175 -1.85 -7.21 14.47
CA GLU A 175 -3.25 -7.12 14.89
C GLU A 175 -4.16 -6.38 13.89
N SER A 176 -3.61 -5.88 12.79
CA SER A 176 -4.38 -5.18 11.74
C SER A 176 -5.65 -5.93 11.36
N ARG A 177 -6.77 -5.21 11.25
CA ARG A 177 -8.08 -5.77 10.88
C ARG A 177 -8.31 -5.81 9.37
N THR A 178 -7.37 -5.29 8.59
CA THR A 178 -7.34 -5.35 7.13
C THR A 178 -6.05 -5.96 6.62
N ALA A 179 -6.05 -6.39 5.37
CA ALA A 179 -4.83 -6.89 4.75
C ALA A 179 -3.80 -5.76 4.63
N LEU A 180 -2.57 -6.04 5.01
CA LEU A 180 -1.45 -5.11 4.90
C LEU A 180 -1.20 -4.75 3.42
N ASP A 181 -0.86 -3.51 3.17
CA ASP A 181 -0.34 -3.10 1.87
C ASP A 181 1.10 -3.60 1.67
N THR A 182 1.67 -3.38 0.50
CA THR A 182 3.01 -3.87 0.18
C THR A 182 4.09 -3.25 1.07
N THR A 183 3.95 -1.98 1.43
CA THR A 183 4.89 -1.28 2.33
C THR A 183 4.84 -1.82 3.75
N GLN A 184 3.63 -2.02 4.27
CA GLN A 184 3.42 -2.60 5.59
C GLN A 184 3.90 -4.06 5.66
N ALA A 185 3.64 -4.84 4.60
CA ALA A 185 4.10 -6.22 4.51
C ALA A 185 5.63 -6.32 4.47
N ASP A 186 6.31 -5.41 3.76
CA ASP A 186 7.77 -5.31 3.74
C ASP A 186 8.32 -4.89 5.11
N SER A 187 7.69 -3.91 5.76
CA SER A 187 8.05 -3.48 7.12
C SER A 187 7.88 -4.62 8.12
N LEU A 188 6.78 -5.37 8.03
CA LEU A 188 6.55 -6.54 8.89
C LEU A 188 7.63 -7.62 8.68
N LYS A 189 8.04 -7.90 7.44
CA LYS A 189 9.14 -8.84 7.15
C LYS A 189 10.46 -8.41 7.78
N ILE A 190 10.79 -7.13 7.66
CA ILE A 190 11.98 -6.56 8.29
C ILE A 190 11.92 -6.78 9.80
N MET A 191 10.81 -6.41 10.44
CA MET A 191 10.68 -6.52 11.90
C MET A 191 10.70 -7.98 12.38
N LEU A 192 10.09 -8.91 11.64
CA LEU A 192 10.15 -10.34 11.93
C LEU A 192 11.59 -10.92 11.81
N GLY A 193 12.44 -10.30 11.00
CA GLY A 193 13.85 -10.67 10.89
C GLY A 193 14.72 -10.14 12.02
N GLU A 194 14.39 -8.99 12.58
CA GLU A 194 15.23 -8.24 13.51
C GLU A 194 14.75 -8.27 14.96
N LEU A 195 13.47 -8.55 15.20
CA LEU A 195 12.85 -8.48 16.51
C LEU A 195 12.18 -9.82 16.89
N PRO A 196 12.06 -10.12 18.18
CA PRO A 196 11.27 -11.27 18.64
C PRO A 196 9.79 -11.07 18.30
N LEU A 197 9.12 -12.15 17.86
CA LEU A 197 7.69 -12.10 17.53
C LEU A 197 6.86 -11.82 18.78
N PRO A 198 6.07 -10.74 18.82
CA PRO A 198 5.18 -10.44 19.95
C PRO A 198 4.08 -11.49 20.12
N ALA A 199 3.70 -11.73 21.38
CA ALA A 199 2.61 -12.65 21.72
C ALA A 199 1.23 -11.99 21.56
N VAL A 200 0.86 -11.66 20.31
CA VAL A 200 -0.41 -11.00 19.95
C VAL A 200 -1.24 -11.83 18.99
N GLY A 201 -2.55 -11.60 18.97
CA GLY A 201 -3.48 -12.33 18.13
C GLY A 201 -3.52 -11.84 16.68
N ILE A 202 -3.07 -12.66 15.73
CA ILE A 202 -3.09 -12.30 14.30
C ILE A 202 -4.48 -12.60 13.72
N LYS A 203 -5.22 -11.57 13.33
CA LYS A 203 -6.60 -11.69 12.83
C LYS A 203 -6.69 -11.85 11.31
N MET A 204 -5.77 -11.25 10.58
CA MET A 204 -5.79 -11.30 9.12
C MET A 204 -5.06 -12.52 8.57
N LYS A 205 -5.74 -13.30 7.73
CA LYS A 205 -5.15 -14.51 7.12
C LYS A 205 -3.92 -14.21 6.25
N GLU A 206 -3.85 -13.05 5.62
CA GLU A 206 -2.68 -12.65 4.82
C GLU A 206 -1.46 -12.38 5.71
N THR A 207 -1.65 -11.59 6.76
CA THR A 207 -0.61 -11.35 7.77
C THR A 207 -0.14 -12.65 8.39
N LEU A 208 -1.09 -13.56 8.71
CA LEU A 208 -0.78 -14.87 9.23
C LEU A 208 0.09 -15.70 8.25
N MET A 209 -0.23 -15.70 6.96
CA MET A 209 0.57 -16.43 5.96
C MET A 209 1.99 -15.86 5.84
N LEU A 210 2.14 -14.55 5.96
CA LEU A 210 3.43 -13.88 5.95
C LEU A 210 4.28 -14.29 7.17
N VAL A 211 3.69 -14.31 8.36
CA VAL A 211 4.36 -14.76 9.59
C VAL A 211 4.76 -16.24 9.48
N ILE A 212 3.85 -17.09 9.02
CA ILE A 212 4.13 -18.52 8.80
C ILE A 212 5.30 -18.71 7.83
N ASP A 213 5.30 -17.96 6.72
CA ASP A 213 6.36 -18.09 5.71
C ASP A 213 7.72 -17.68 6.28
N THR A 214 7.77 -16.58 7.03
CA THR A 214 8.99 -16.13 7.71
C THR A 214 9.48 -17.16 8.74
N LEU A 215 8.58 -17.72 9.57
CA LEU A 215 8.95 -18.77 10.51
C LEU A 215 9.50 -20.03 9.82
N VAL A 216 8.89 -20.42 8.71
CA VAL A 216 9.36 -21.59 7.93
C VAL A 216 10.72 -21.32 7.29
N GLU A 217 10.97 -20.11 6.79
CA GLU A 217 12.26 -19.68 6.25
C GLU A 217 13.37 -19.67 7.33
N GLN A 218 13.00 -19.36 8.57
CA GLN A 218 13.89 -19.38 9.74
C GLN A 218 14.05 -20.78 10.37
N ASP A 219 13.61 -21.87 9.71
CA ASP A 219 13.60 -23.24 10.22
C ASP A 219 12.72 -23.48 11.48
N ARG A 220 11.80 -22.55 11.78
CA ARG A 220 10.87 -22.58 12.93
C ARG A 220 9.49 -23.14 12.54
N ALA A 221 9.43 -24.10 11.64
CA ALA A 221 8.18 -24.68 11.10
C ALA A 221 7.27 -25.34 12.17
N GLN A 222 7.82 -25.76 13.32
CA GLN A 222 7.04 -26.29 14.44
C GLN A 222 6.23 -25.17 15.13
N GLU A 223 6.80 -23.99 15.26
CA GLU A 223 6.09 -22.83 15.81
C GLU A 223 4.98 -22.35 14.87
N ALA A 224 5.18 -22.50 13.55
CA ALA A 224 4.16 -22.16 12.56
C ALA A 224 2.90 -23.05 12.67
N GLN A 225 3.00 -24.25 13.24
CA GLN A 225 1.89 -25.19 13.33
C GLN A 225 0.70 -24.67 14.12
N ILE A 226 0.92 -23.91 15.18
CA ILE A 226 -0.15 -23.37 16.04
C ILE A 226 -1.11 -22.43 15.29
N TYR A 227 -0.67 -21.89 14.17
CA TYR A 227 -1.44 -20.94 13.35
C TYR A 227 -2.38 -21.61 12.35
N PHE A 228 -2.31 -22.93 12.17
CA PHE A 228 -3.21 -23.66 11.29
C PHE A 228 -4.43 -24.18 12.05
N SER A 229 -5.58 -23.55 11.81
CA SER A 229 -6.86 -23.98 12.40
C SER A 229 -7.61 -24.97 11.51
N THR A 230 -7.38 -24.95 10.19
CA THR A 230 -8.10 -25.77 9.21
C THR A 230 -7.16 -26.33 8.15
N PRO A 231 -7.53 -27.44 7.47
CA PRO A 231 -6.76 -27.92 6.31
C PRO A 231 -6.61 -26.85 5.22
N ASN A 232 -7.66 -26.05 5.00
CA ASN A 232 -7.61 -25.00 3.99
C ASN A 232 -6.64 -23.84 4.34
N ASP A 233 -6.26 -23.65 5.60
CA ASP A 233 -5.21 -22.70 5.96
C ASP A 233 -3.83 -23.22 5.51
N ILE A 234 -3.59 -24.52 5.64
CA ILE A 234 -2.39 -25.18 5.11
C ILE A 234 -2.34 -25.09 3.59
N LEU A 235 -3.46 -25.37 2.92
CA LEU A 235 -3.56 -25.25 1.46
C LEU A 235 -3.33 -23.79 1.01
N ARG A 236 -3.87 -22.81 1.73
CA ARG A 236 -3.64 -21.38 1.45
C ARG A 236 -2.18 -21.01 1.60
N TYR A 237 -1.51 -21.47 2.63
CA TYR A 237 -0.09 -21.23 2.85
C TYR A 237 0.74 -21.77 1.68
N LEU A 238 0.53 -23.03 1.30
CA LEU A 238 1.24 -23.66 0.19
C LEU A 238 0.97 -22.92 -1.15
N TRP A 239 -0.24 -22.41 -1.31
CA TRP A 239 -0.62 -21.63 -2.47
C TRP A 239 -0.03 -20.22 -2.44
N TYR A 240 -0.07 -19.57 -1.29
CA TYR A 240 0.54 -18.26 -1.04
C TYR A 240 2.04 -18.28 -1.34
N LYS A 241 2.75 -19.27 -0.82
CA LYS A 241 4.19 -19.47 -1.08
C LYS A 241 4.51 -19.58 -2.58
N LYS A 242 3.60 -20.15 -3.36
CA LYS A 242 3.77 -20.32 -4.82
C LYS A 242 3.35 -19.12 -5.65
N THR A 243 2.38 -18.35 -5.20
CA THR A 243 1.71 -17.34 -6.03
C THR A 243 1.72 -15.94 -5.44
N GLY A 244 2.07 -15.79 -4.17
CA GLY A 244 1.91 -14.54 -3.42
C GLY A 244 0.46 -14.21 -3.03
N PHE A 245 -0.52 -15.08 -3.38
CA PHE A 245 -1.93 -14.81 -3.17
C PHE A 245 -2.61 -15.83 -2.27
N LEU A 246 -3.52 -15.37 -1.43
CA LEU A 246 -4.36 -16.24 -0.58
C LEU A 246 -5.45 -16.97 -1.35
N GLN A 247 -5.94 -16.38 -2.43
CA GLN A 247 -7.02 -16.95 -3.20
C GLN A 247 -6.53 -18.20 -3.97
N ILE A 248 -7.06 -19.35 -3.59
CA ILE A 248 -6.76 -20.60 -4.26
C ILE A 248 -7.50 -20.66 -5.59
N ILE A 249 -6.78 -20.41 -6.70
CA ILE A 249 -7.27 -20.47 -8.07
C ILE A 249 -6.61 -21.66 -8.76
N GLU A 250 -7.37 -22.41 -9.53
CA GLU A 250 -6.81 -23.53 -10.27
C GLU A 250 -5.68 -23.09 -11.22
N PRO A 251 -4.57 -23.86 -11.31
CA PRO A 251 -3.44 -23.54 -12.19
C PRO A 251 -3.86 -23.29 -13.64
N LYS A 252 -4.78 -24.11 -14.18
CA LYS A 252 -5.31 -23.93 -15.56
C LYS A 252 -5.94 -22.54 -15.77
N THR A 253 -6.60 -22.00 -14.77
CA THR A 253 -7.22 -20.67 -14.84
C THR A 253 -6.17 -19.57 -14.85
N ILE A 254 -5.13 -19.68 -14.02
CA ILE A 254 -4.03 -18.72 -13.99
C ILE A 254 -3.26 -18.74 -15.31
N ILE A 255 -2.93 -19.93 -15.81
CA ILE A 255 -2.23 -20.12 -17.09
C ILE A 255 -3.04 -19.51 -18.24
N ARG A 256 -4.36 -19.74 -18.27
CA ARG A 256 -5.25 -19.15 -19.27
C ARG A 256 -5.29 -17.63 -19.20
N LYS A 257 -5.30 -17.05 -17.99
CA LYS A 257 -5.23 -15.60 -17.77
C LYS A 257 -3.89 -15.02 -18.20
N THR A 258 -2.79 -15.70 -17.92
CA THR A 258 -1.45 -15.28 -18.36
C THR A 258 -1.34 -15.24 -19.90
N GLY A 259 -1.97 -16.18 -20.59
CA GLY A 259 -2.04 -16.18 -22.06
C GLY A 259 -2.97 -15.11 -22.65
N ARG A 260 -3.75 -14.47 -21.82
CA ARG A 260 -4.58 -13.31 -22.16
C ARG A 260 -4.05 -12.15 -21.34
N ASN A 261 -3.11 -11.41 -21.87
CA ASN A 261 -2.60 -10.22 -21.18
C ASN A 261 -3.67 -9.12 -21.15
N ASN A 262 -4.83 -9.43 -20.53
CA ASN A 262 -5.88 -8.51 -20.26
C ASN A 262 -5.55 -7.85 -18.94
N THR A 263 -4.97 -6.70 -19.00
CA THR A 263 -5.18 -5.77 -17.92
C THR A 263 -6.61 -5.23 -18.05
N HIS A 264 -7.26 -5.04 -16.93
CA HIS A 264 -8.61 -4.47 -16.86
C HIS A 264 -8.70 -3.02 -17.36
N ILE A 265 -7.58 -2.43 -17.76
CA ILE A 265 -7.46 -1.02 -18.21
C ILE A 265 -7.08 -0.93 -19.67
N CYS A 266 -6.34 -1.90 -20.18
CA CYS A 266 -5.81 -1.92 -21.54
C CYS A 266 -6.29 -3.19 -22.24
N GLY A 267 -7.09 -3.06 -23.29
CA GLY A 267 -7.64 -4.19 -24.06
C GLY A 267 -6.61 -4.92 -24.94
N VAL A 268 -5.31 -4.66 -24.77
CA VAL A 268 -4.26 -5.29 -25.59
C VAL A 268 -4.02 -6.72 -25.13
N LEU A 269 -4.13 -7.65 -26.06
CA LEU A 269 -3.86 -9.08 -25.87
C LEU A 269 -2.40 -9.37 -26.22
N ASP A 270 -1.57 -9.61 -25.20
CA ASP A 270 -0.25 -10.20 -25.42
C ASP A 270 -0.33 -11.74 -25.24
N LYS A 271 -0.09 -12.47 -26.31
CA LYS A 271 -0.07 -13.94 -26.33
C LYS A 271 1.37 -14.47 -26.27
N SER A 272 2.18 -14.00 -25.36
CA SER A 272 3.55 -14.47 -25.21
C SER A 272 3.57 -15.94 -24.82
N ARG A 273 4.01 -16.83 -25.76
CA ARG A 273 4.19 -18.28 -25.49
C ARG A 273 5.22 -18.52 -24.38
N SER A 274 6.26 -17.71 -24.31
CA SER A 274 7.31 -17.80 -23.29
C SER A 274 6.78 -17.49 -21.88
N ALA A 275 5.97 -16.46 -21.71
CA ALA A 275 5.33 -16.13 -20.42
C ALA A 275 4.38 -17.23 -19.94
N VAL A 276 3.60 -17.82 -20.85
CA VAL A 276 2.72 -18.96 -20.55
C VAL A 276 3.53 -20.18 -20.11
N GLN A 277 4.65 -20.45 -20.77
CA GLN A 277 5.51 -21.58 -20.42
C GLN A 277 6.21 -21.36 -19.09
N ALA A 278 6.73 -20.16 -18.83
CA ALA A 278 7.33 -19.80 -17.55
C ALA A 278 6.31 -19.97 -16.40
N LYS A 279 5.07 -19.48 -16.59
CA LYS A 279 4.00 -19.62 -15.60
C LYS A 279 3.59 -21.08 -15.36
N ARG A 280 3.62 -21.94 -16.41
CA ARG A 280 3.39 -23.37 -16.24
C ARG A 280 4.46 -24.04 -15.37
N GLU A 281 5.73 -23.68 -15.55
CA GLU A 281 6.82 -24.21 -14.73
C GLU A 281 6.72 -23.75 -13.27
N GLU A 282 6.45 -22.46 -13.05
CA GLU A 282 6.26 -21.86 -11.72
C GLU A 282 5.13 -22.54 -10.93
N LEU A 283 4.00 -22.82 -11.59
CA LEU A 283 2.83 -23.43 -10.95
C LEU A 283 2.91 -24.96 -10.79
N LYS A 284 4.01 -25.60 -11.20
CA LYS A 284 4.20 -27.04 -10.95
C LYS A 284 4.24 -27.30 -9.44
N LEU A 285 3.40 -28.25 -9.00
CA LEU A 285 3.35 -28.71 -7.61
C LEU A 285 4.50 -29.68 -7.37
N LYS A 286 5.67 -29.15 -7.07
CA LYS A 286 6.87 -29.93 -6.69
C LYS A 286 7.23 -29.55 -5.25
N TYR A 287 7.42 -30.55 -4.40
CA TYR A 287 7.78 -30.40 -3.00
C TYR A 287 8.95 -31.29 -2.64
N THR A 288 9.83 -30.81 -1.77
CA THR A 288 10.92 -31.57 -1.19
C THR A 288 10.38 -32.59 -0.17
N ARG A 289 11.17 -33.61 0.17
CA ARG A 289 10.78 -34.55 1.23
C ARG A 289 10.56 -33.86 2.58
N ARG A 290 11.34 -32.83 2.89
CA ARG A 290 11.19 -32.01 4.11
C ARG A 290 9.83 -31.31 4.13
N GLU A 291 9.45 -30.63 3.06
CA GLU A 291 8.14 -29.98 2.94
C GLU A 291 7.00 -30.99 3.00
N CYS A 292 7.12 -32.14 2.35
CA CYS A 292 6.11 -33.20 2.43
C CYS A 292 5.88 -33.68 3.86
N LYS A 293 6.98 -33.96 4.61
CA LYS A 293 6.90 -34.38 6.02
C LYS A 293 6.30 -33.29 6.90
N MET A 294 6.72 -32.05 6.71
CA MET A 294 6.21 -30.89 7.44
C MET A 294 4.69 -30.74 7.28
N VAL A 295 4.19 -30.79 6.03
CA VAL A 295 2.76 -30.67 5.76
C VAL A 295 1.98 -31.87 6.31
N ALA A 296 2.54 -33.07 6.20
CA ALA A 296 1.94 -34.27 6.78
C ALA A 296 1.77 -34.13 8.30
N LEU A 297 2.79 -33.62 9.01
CA LEU A 297 2.72 -33.33 10.45
C LEU A 297 1.66 -32.27 10.76
N TRP A 298 1.62 -31.17 10.03
CA TRP A 298 0.61 -30.15 10.23
C TRP A 298 -0.83 -30.66 10.07
N LEU A 299 -1.09 -31.48 9.04
CA LEU A 299 -2.41 -32.09 8.84
C LEU A 299 -2.74 -33.13 9.92
N ASN A 300 -1.75 -33.92 10.34
CA ASN A 300 -1.93 -34.92 11.40
C ASN A 300 -2.24 -34.29 12.76
N ASN A 301 -1.71 -33.10 13.02
CA ASN A 301 -1.81 -32.43 14.31
C ASN A 301 -2.94 -31.38 14.39
N LEU A 302 -3.81 -31.31 13.35
CA LEU A 302 -5.02 -30.49 13.44
C LEU A 302 -5.93 -31.00 14.57
N THR A 303 -6.42 -30.07 15.39
CA THR A 303 -7.33 -30.37 16.50
C THR A 303 -8.78 -30.61 16.09
N MET A 304 -9.06 -30.46 14.81
CA MET A 304 -10.39 -30.55 14.21
C MET A 304 -10.77 -31.99 13.91
N ALA A 305 -12.06 -32.34 14.10
CA ALA A 305 -12.61 -33.64 13.72
C ALA A 305 -12.41 -33.89 12.21
N PRO A 306 -11.99 -35.10 11.79
CA PRO A 306 -11.70 -35.41 10.40
C PRO A 306 -12.86 -35.16 9.42
N GLU A 307 -14.10 -35.46 9.81
CA GLU A 307 -15.31 -35.21 9.01
C GLU A 307 -15.49 -33.71 8.73
N LYS A 308 -15.28 -32.88 9.77
CA LYS A 308 -15.35 -31.43 9.65
C LYS A 308 -14.22 -30.88 8.79
N ALA A 309 -13.04 -31.45 8.90
CA ALA A 309 -11.90 -31.11 8.04
C ALA A 309 -12.21 -31.43 6.56
N CYS A 310 -12.78 -32.61 6.28
CA CYS A 310 -13.20 -33.01 4.93
C CYS A 310 -14.29 -32.10 4.37
N GLU A 311 -15.28 -31.70 5.17
CA GLU A 311 -16.28 -30.72 4.75
C GLU A 311 -15.65 -29.41 4.31
N ILE A 312 -14.66 -28.89 5.08
CA ILE A 312 -13.94 -27.66 4.78
C ILE A 312 -13.08 -27.81 3.51
N MET A 313 -12.53 -29.00 3.25
CA MET A 313 -11.76 -29.30 2.04
C MET A 313 -12.63 -29.40 0.78
N HIS A 314 -13.91 -29.73 0.94
CA HIS A 314 -14.83 -30.08 -0.17
C HIS A 314 -14.92 -29.00 -1.25
N PRO A 315 -15.07 -27.70 -1.00
CA PRO A 315 -15.15 -26.67 -2.03
C PRO A 315 -13.89 -26.55 -2.90
N LYS A 316 -12.76 -27.14 -2.45
CA LYS A 316 -11.47 -27.20 -3.17
C LYS A 316 -10.99 -28.62 -3.39
N ARG A 317 -11.92 -29.58 -3.47
CA ARG A 317 -11.62 -31.01 -3.55
C ARG A 317 -10.62 -31.39 -4.65
N GLU A 318 -10.82 -30.87 -5.86
CA GLU A 318 -9.89 -31.14 -6.97
C GLU A 318 -8.46 -30.67 -6.68
N MET A 319 -8.33 -29.50 -6.03
CA MET A 319 -7.02 -29.00 -5.66
C MET A 319 -6.39 -29.84 -4.57
N TRP A 320 -7.18 -30.26 -3.56
CA TRP A 320 -6.73 -31.17 -2.53
C TRP A 320 -6.24 -32.52 -3.07
N VAL A 321 -6.96 -33.13 -4.01
CA VAL A 321 -6.52 -34.36 -4.67
C VAL A 321 -5.15 -34.19 -5.33
N ARG A 322 -4.92 -33.05 -6.00
CA ARG A 322 -3.60 -32.75 -6.61
C ARG A 322 -2.52 -32.52 -5.54
N MET A 323 -2.84 -31.81 -4.47
CA MET A 323 -1.89 -31.53 -3.38
C MET A 323 -1.53 -32.80 -2.61
N ILE A 324 -2.49 -33.66 -2.28
CA ILE A 324 -2.27 -34.95 -1.62
C ILE A 324 -1.27 -35.81 -2.42
N ARG A 325 -1.43 -35.85 -3.75
CA ARG A 325 -0.51 -36.58 -4.64
C ARG A 325 0.87 -35.93 -4.70
N ALA A 326 0.94 -34.61 -4.87
CA ALA A 326 2.18 -33.87 -4.96
C ALA A 326 3.01 -33.94 -3.68
N LEU A 327 2.35 -33.91 -2.53
CA LEU A 327 2.94 -34.02 -1.19
C LEU A 327 3.16 -35.47 -0.74
N ARG A 328 2.75 -36.45 -1.54
CA ARG A 328 2.87 -37.88 -1.23
C ARG A 328 2.26 -38.27 0.13
N LEU A 329 1.16 -37.63 0.52
CA LEU A 329 0.58 -37.82 1.85
C LEU A 329 0.17 -39.25 2.14
N ALA A 330 -0.16 -40.07 1.12
CA ALA A 330 -0.45 -41.48 1.26
C ALA A 330 0.74 -42.31 1.78
N GLU A 331 1.98 -41.88 1.51
CA GLU A 331 3.18 -42.55 2.03
C GLU A 331 3.32 -42.32 3.56
N TYR A 332 2.97 -41.10 4.02
CA TYR A 332 2.99 -40.77 5.44
C TYR A 332 1.82 -41.42 6.20
N ALA A 333 0.62 -41.39 5.64
CA ALA A 333 -0.58 -41.99 6.23
C ALA A 333 -0.46 -43.51 6.54
N ARG A 334 0.52 -44.21 5.92
CA ARG A 334 0.82 -45.62 6.20
C ARG A 334 1.64 -45.81 7.48
N LYS A 335 2.22 -44.75 8.01
CA LYS A 335 3.09 -44.84 9.17
C LYS A 335 2.28 -44.68 10.46
N PRO A 336 2.62 -45.43 11.54
CA PRO A 336 1.85 -45.42 12.77
C PRO A 336 1.67 -44.03 13.40
N GLU A 337 2.67 -43.17 13.28
CA GLU A 337 2.69 -41.85 13.86
C GLU A 337 1.74 -40.83 13.17
N PHE A 338 1.13 -41.21 12.04
CA PHE A 338 0.23 -40.36 11.25
C PHE A 338 -1.23 -40.87 11.24
N GLY A 339 -1.72 -41.33 12.41
CA GLY A 339 -3.06 -41.92 12.56
C GLY A 339 -4.20 -40.99 12.13
N ASN A 340 -4.16 -39.72 12.56
CA ASN A 340 -5.18 -38.71 12.23
C ASN A 340 -5.15 -38.37 10.73
N LEU A 341 -3.97 -38.30 10.12
CA LEU A 341 -3.84 -38.06 8.68
C LEU A 341 -4.44 -39.24 7.88
N LYS A 342 -4.25 -40.48 8.36
CA LYS A 342 -4.85 -41.67 7.71
C LYS A 342 -6.36 -41.59 7.75
N GLU A 343 -6.95 -41.33 8.92
CA GLU A 343 -8.39 -41.20 9.09
C GLU A 343 -8.96 -40.07 8.25
N LEU A 344 -8.33 -38.89 8.24
CA LEU A 344 -8.69 -37.78 7.36
C LEU A 344 -8.75 -38.18 5.89
N MET A 345 -7.73 -38.91 5.40
CA MET A 345 -7.68 -39.35 4.02
C MET A 345 -8.75 -40.41 3.70
N ASP A 346 -8.99 -41.34 4.61
CA ASP A 346 -10.00 -42.39 4.44
C ASP A 346 -11.40 -41.77 4.32
N ILE A 347 -11.76 -40.82 5.19
CA ILE A 347 -13.04 -40.09 5.15
C ILE A 347 -13.13 -39.22 3.89
N PHE A 348 -12.04 -38.51 3.52
CA PHE A 348 -11.99 -37.65 2.36
C PHE A 348 -12.26 -38.41 1.04
N TYR A 349 -11.63 -39.57 0.86
CA TYR A 349 -11.79 -40.36 -0.37
C TYR A 349 -13.09 -41.16 -0.42
N ARG A 350 -13.63 -41.58 0.72
CA ARG A 350 -14.95 -42.27 0.82
C ARG A 350 -16.11 -41.29 0.79
N GLU A 351 -15.86 -39.98 0.85
CA GLU A 351 -16.87 -38.93 0.93
C GLU A 351 -17.86 -39.11 2.11
N ALA A 352 -17.36 -39.69 3.23
CA ALA A 352 -18.15 -39.96 4.42
C ALA A 352 -18.35 -38.69 5.29
N TYR A 353 -18.85 -37.62 4.71
CA TYR A 353 -19.13 -36.34 5.39
C TYR A 353 -20.27 -35.58 4.70
N THR A 354 -20.96 -34.72 5.45
CA THR A 354 -22.02 -33.87 4.93
C THR A 354 -21.47 -32.53 4.46
N VAL A 355 -22.06 -31.95 3.41
CA VAL A 355 -21.68 -30.64 2.88
C VAL A 355 -22.73 -29.61 3.24
N TRP A 356 -22.47 -28.85 4.28
CA TRP A 356 -23.38 -27.80 4.81
C TRP A 356 -23.90 -26.84 3.72
N GLN A 357 -23.02 -26.40 2.82
CA GLN A 357 -23.42 -25.48 1.74
C GLN A 357 -24.42 -26.13 0.79
N GLY A 358 -24.32 -27.44 0.58
CA GLY A 358 -25.28 -28.21 -0.24
C GLY A 358 -26.66 -28.28 0.43
N GLU A 359 -26.70 -28.34 1.76
CA GLU A 359 -27.96 -28.32 2.53
C GLU A 359 -28.63 -26.93 2.47
N VAL A 360 -27.84 -25.87 2.63
CA VAL A 360 -28.34 -24.48 2.48
C VAL A 360 -28.93 -24.29 1.09
N GLU A 361 -28.23 -24.70 0.03
CA GLU A 361 -28.70 -24.53 -1.34
C GLU A 361 -29.94 -25.36 -1.64
N ARG A 362 -30.00 -26.56 -1.10
CA ARG A 362 -31.22 -27.43 -1.24
C ARG A 362 -32.42 -26.79 -0.63
N ASN A 363 -32.34 -26.21 0.58
CA ASN A 363 -33.43 -25.54 1.24
C ASN A 363 -33.80 -24.24 0.53
N ARG A 364 -32.85 -23.47 0.05
CA ARG A 364 -33.09 -22.31 -0.78
C ARG A 364 -33.88 -22.64 -2.05
N LEU A 365 -33.49 -23.69 -2.76
CA LEU A 365 -34.20 -24.13 -3.97
C LEU A 365 -35.64 -24.63 -3.70
N LYS A 366 -35.91 -25.07 -2.48
CA LYS A 366 -37.29 -25.40 -2.01
C LYS A 366 -38.07 -24.18 -1.54
N ALA A 367 -37.48 -23.00 -1.58
CA ALA A 367 -38.00 -21.76 -1.01
C ALA A 367 -38.35 -21.87 0.51
N ASP A 368 -37.62 -22.74 1.22
CA ASP A 368 -37.75 -22.90 2.67
C ASP A 368 -36.85 -21.88 3.38
N ALA A 369 -37.41 -20.71 3.67
CA ALA A 369 -36.71 -19.60 4.31
C ALA A 369 -36.29 -19.95 5.74
N GLU A 370 -37.14 -20.59 6.52
CA GLU A 370 -36.91 -20.92 7.93
C GLU A 370 -35.67 -21.82 8.08
N GLN A 371 -35.65 -22.96 7.35
CA GLN A 371 -34.53 -23.90 7.40
C GLN A 371 -33.25 -23.31 6.79
N THR A 372 -33.39 -22.50 5.74
CA THR A 372 -32.22 -21.79 5.14
C THR A 372 -31.59 -20.84 6.14
N PHE A 373 -32.38 -20.01 6.82
CA PHE A 373 -31.85 -19.06 7.81
C PHE A 373 -31.34 -19.76 9.07
N ALA A 374 -32.00 -20.84 9.52
CA ALA A 374 -31.49 -21.64 10.64
C ALA A 374 -30.09 -22.19 10.38
N LEU A 375 -29.81 -22.66 9.17
CA LEU A 375 -28.47 -23.08 8.77
C LEU A 375 -27.50 -21.90 8.65
N LEU A 376 -27.93 -20.79 8.04
CA LEU A 376 -27.09 -19.60 7.83
C LEU A 376 -26.68 -18.95 9.16
N LYS A 377 -27.56 -18.91 10.16
CA LYS A 377 -27.25 -18.41 11.52
C LYS A 377 -26.14 -19.19 12.20
N GLN A 378 -25.96 -20.48 11.89
CA GLN A 378 -24.82 -21.29 12.42
C GLN A 378 -23.47 -20.81 11.90
N ARG A 379 -23.45 -20.06 10.78
CA ARG A 379 -22.23 -19.52 10.14
C ARG A 379 -22.41 -18.06 9.73
N PRO A 380 -22.44 -17.12 10.69
CA PRO A 380 -22.75 -15.71 10.44
C PRO A 380 -21.93 -15.08 9.31
N GLY A 381 -20.65 -15.41 9.21
CA GLY A 381 -19.79 -14.93 8.13
C GLY A 381 -20.20 -15.42 6.72
N MET A 382 -20.83 -16.58 6.60
CA MET A 382 -21.38 -17.06 5.33
C MET A 382 -22.74 -16.41 5.06
N PHE A 383 -23.54 -16.19 6.09
CA PHE A 383 -24.80 -15.44 5.99
C PHE A 383 -24.53 -14.04 5.44
N ALA A 384 -23.60 -13.30 6.04
CA ALA A 384 -23.20 -11.96 5.57
C ALA A 384 -22.79 -11.94 4.09
N ARG A 385 -21.96 -12.91 3.65
CA ARG A 385 -21.51 -12.98 2.25
C ARG A 385 -22.63 -13.32 1.26
N SER A 386 -23.72 -13.94 1.70
CA SER A 386 -24.89 -14.26 0.89
C SER A 386 -26.09 -13.36 1.17
N LEU A 387 -25.95 -12.34 2.03
CA LEU A 387 -27.04 -11.49 2.51
C LEU A 387 -27.87 -10.91 1.35
N PHE A 388 -27.22 -10.20 0.45
CA PHE A 388 -27.89 -9.53 -0.66
C PHE A 388 -28.62 -10.52 -1.61
N ALA A 389 -28.00 -11.67 -1.88
CA ALA A 389 -28.64 -12.71 -2.68
C ALA A 389 -29.84 -13.32 -1.97
N ASN A 390 -29.81 -13.49 -0.65
CA ASN A 390 -30.95 -13.96 0.12
C ASN A 390 -32.07 -12.92 0.21
N MET A 391 -31.73 -11.62 0.30
CA MET A 391 -32.73 -10.54 0.23
C MET A 391 -33.48 -10.53 -1.10
N LEU A 392 -32.77 -10.80 -2.21
CA LEU A 392 -33.40 -10.95 -3.53
C LEU A 392 -34.22 -12.26 -3.66
N TRP A 393 -33.89 -13.31 -2.90
CA TRP A 393 -34.54 -14.61 -2.98
C TRP A 393 -35.77 -14.71 -2.08
N PHE A 394 -35.64 -14.27 -0.83
CA PHE A 394 -36.71 -14.41 0.21
C PHE A 394 -37.37 -13.09 0.59
N GLY A 395 -36.88 -11.95 0.06
CA GLY A 395 -37.32 -10.62 0.49
C GLY A 395 -36.39 -10.01 1.55
N ALA A 396 -36.44 -8.68 1.62
CA ALA A 396 -35.56 -7.91 2.51
C ALA A 396 -35.92 -8.09 3.98
N GLU A 397 -37.24 -7.97 4.32
CA GLU A 397 -37.75 -7.96 5.69
C GLU A 397 -37.38 -9.24 6.44
N GLU A 398 -37.76 -10.41 5.92
CA GLU A 398 -37.46 -11.69 6.55
C GLU A 398 -35.97 -11.96 6.66
N THR A 399 -35.19 -11.64 5.58
CA THR A 399 -33.74 -11.87 5.55
C THR A 399 -33.02 -11.00 6.56
N LEU A 400 -33.37 -9.71 6.65
CA LEU A 400 -32.75 -8.79 7.60
C LEU A 400 -33.14 -9.08 9.05
N ALA A 401 -34.39 -9.49 9.30
CA ALA A 401 -34.81 -9.93 10.62
C ALA A 401 -33.99 -11.12 11.11
N ALA A 402 -33.81 -12.15 10.28
CA ALA A 402 -32.96 -13.30 10.60
C ALA A 402 -31.48 -12.93 10.75
N PHE A 403 -30.99 -11.97 9.96
CA PHE A 403 -29.60 -11.54 9.99
C PHE A 403 -29.28 -10.69 11.22
N LYS A 404 -30.21 -9.84 11.69
CA LYS A 404 -30.07 -9.03 12.91
C LYS A 404 -29.74 -9.85 14.16
N GLU A 405 -30.22 -11.09 14.24
CA GLU A 405 -29.94 -11.98 15.38
C GLU A 405 -28.44 -12.34 15.49
N VAL A 406 -27.68 -12.33 14.38
CA VAL A 406 -26.28 -12.81 14.32
C VAL A 406 -25.27 -11.79 13.85
N VAL A 407 -25.71 -10.60 13.43
CA VAL A 407 -24.82 -9.56 12.87
C VAL A 407 -23.76 -9.09 13.88
N HIS A 408 -24.09 -9.12 15.18
CA HIS A 408 -23.15 -8.74 16.26
C HIS A 408 -21.97 -9.71 16.38
N LEU A 409 -22.08 -10.94 15.86
CA LEU A 409 -21.01 -11.94 15.84
C LEU A 409 -20.03 -11.75 14.67
N LEU A 410 -20.32 -10.82 13.76
CA LEU A 410 -19.46 -10.57 12.59
C LEU A 410 -18.30 -9.66 12.94
N PRO A 411 -17.15 -9.80 12.28
CA PRO A 411 -16.11 -8.76 12.34
C PRO A 411 -16.63 -7.42 11.80
N ALA A 412 -16.31 -6.31 12.47
CA ALA A 412 -16.72 -4.96 12.07
C ALA A 412 -16.41 -4.66 10.59
N ARG A 413 -15.23 -5.10 10.13
CA ARG A 413 -14.84 -4.97 8.72
C ARG A 413 -15.89 -5.54 7.76
N LEU A 414 -16.49 -6.68 8.07
CA LEU A 414 -17.47 -7.31 7.19
C LEU A 414 -18.78 -6.51 7.19
N VAL A 415 -19.17 -5.99 8.33
CA VAL A 415 -20.35 -5.11 8.46
C VAL A 415 -20.17 -3.85 7.65
N VAL A 416 -19.03 -3.15 7.80
CA VAL A 416 -18.73 -1.95 7.01
C VAL A 416 -18.69 -2.28 5.51
N THR A 417 -18.13 -3.44 5.13
CA THR A 417 -18.10 -3.88 3.72
C THR A 417 -19.52 -4.06 3.14
N LEU A 418 -20.47 -4.59 3.91
CA LEU A 418 -21.87 -4.71 3.47
C LEU A 418 -22.47 -3.33 3.18
N GLY A 419 -22.33 -2.37 4.11
CA GLY A 419 -22.83 -1.01 3.91
C GLY A 419 -22.25 -0.33 2.66
N MET A 420 -20.94 -0.46 2.46
CA MET A 420 -20.23 0.14 1.33
C MET A 420 -20.66 -0.40 -0.04
N TYR A 421 -20.98 -1.69 -0.15
CA TYR A 421 -21.26 -2.33 -1.44
C TYR A 421 -22.73 -2.60 -1.71
N ALA A 422 -23.65 -2.24 -0.82
CA ALA A 422 -25.09 -2.43 -1.00
C ALA A 422 -25.60 -1.73 -2.26
N GLU A 423 -25.28 -0.45 -2.44
CA GLU A 423 -25.71 0.36 -3.58
C GLU A 423 -25.29 -0.29 -4.91
N SER A 424 -23.99 -0.56 -5.08
CA SER A 424 -23.48 -1.18 -6.30
C SER A 424 -24.00 -2.59 -6.56
N TYR A 425 -24.49 -3.30 -5.53
CA TYR A 425 -25.06 -4.64 -5.69
C TYR A 425 -26.48 -4.61 -6.20
N PHE A 426 -27.31 -3.70 -5.70
CA PHE A 426 -28.71 -3.59 -6.04
C PHE A 426 -29.01 -2.68 -7.23
N GLU A 427 -27.97 -2.02 -7.82
CA GLU A 427 -28.13 -1.15 -8.98
C GLU A 427 -28.45 -1.97 -10.24
N PRO A 428 -29.61 -1.76 -10.89
CA PRO A 428 -30.01 -2.53 -12.06
C PRO A 428 -29.19 -2.16 -13.29
N GLY A 429 -28.83 -3.17 -14.09
CA GLY A 429 -28.16 -2.97 -15.40
C GLY A 429 -26.70 -2.58 -15.34
N ARG A 430 -26.12 -2.25 -14.19
CA ARG A 430 -24.74 -1.82 -14.04
C ARG A 430 -23.83 -2.97 -13.63
N LYS A 431 -22.75 -3.19 -14.41
CA LYS A 431 -21.67 -4.10 -14.04
C LYS A 431 -20.85 -3.49 -12.91
N ARG A 432 -20.65 -4.23 -11.84
CA ARG A 432 -19.84 -3.81 -10.71
C ARG A 432 -18.41 -4.34 -10.81
N MET A 433 -17.46 -3.52 -10.40
CA MET A 433 -16.08 -3.94 -10.30
C MET A 433 -15.81 -4.57 -8.93
N VAL A 434 -15.27 -5.78 -8.94
CA VAL A 434 -14.85 -6.49 -7.73
C VAL A 434 -13.39 -6.87 -7.86
N LYS A 435 -12.57 -6.51 -6.87
CA LYS A 435 -11.16 -6.95 -6.77
C LYS A 435 -11.06 -7.93 -5.59
N PRO A 436 -11.07 -9.25 -5.84
CA PRO A 436 -10.85 -10.23 -4.78
C PRO A 436 -9.46 -10.04 -4.17
N LEU A 437 -9.31 -10.26 -2.87
CA LEU A 437 -8.00 -10.24 -2.21
C LEU A 437 -7.02 -11.19 -2.92
N GLY A 438 -5.90 -10.64 -3.38
CA GLY A 438 -4.90 -11.40 -4.11
C GLY A 438 -5.33 -11.84 -5.51
N GLY A 439 -6.31 -11.15 -6.12
CA GLY A 439 -6.77 -11.41 -7.48
C GLY A 439 -6.87 -10.14 -8.32
N ASN A 440 -7.01 -10.31 -9.63
CA ASN A 440 -7.28 -9.20 -10.54
C ASN A 440 -8.70 -8.66 -10.36
N ALA A 441 -8.88 -7.37 -10.65
CA ALA A 441 -10.21 -6.78 -10.73
C ALA A 441 -11.04 -7.50 -11.82
N LEU A 442 -12.32 -7.73 -11.52
CA LEU A 442 -13.28 -8.40 -12.39
C LEU A 442 -14.54 -7.55 -12.47
N LEU A 443 -15.09 -7.43 -13.66
CA LEU A 443 -16.44 -6.91 -13.87
C LEU A 443 -17.43 -8.07 -13.70
N ILE A 444 -18.39 -7.90 -12.79
CA ILE A 444 -19.42 -8.88 -12.48
C ILE A 444 -20.77 -8.32 -12.95
N GLU A 445 -21.51 -9.13 -13.70
CA GLU A 445 -22.86 -8.79 -14.10
C GLU A 445 -23.77 -8.62 -12.87
N PRO A 446 -24.82 -7.80 -12.93
CA PRO A 446 -25.85 -7.74 -11.90
C PRO A 446 -26.45 -9.12 -11.62
N HIS A 447 -26.89 -9.33 -10.39
CA HIS A 447 -27.58 -10.57 -10.07
C HIS A 447 -28.91 -10.64 -10.84
N TYR A 448 -29.22 -11.78 -11.47
CA TYR A 448 -30.37 -11.93 -12.36
C TYR A 448 -31.72 -11.61 -11.68
N LEU A 449 -31.81 -11.82 -10.37
CA LEU A 449 -33.02 -11.51 -9.60
C LEU A 449 -33.26 -10.00 -9.41
N VAL A 450 -32.25 -9.15 -9.59
CA VAL A 450 -32.43 -7.68 -9.48
C VAL A 450 -33.50 -7.19 -10.46
N GLY A 451 -33.59 -7.79 -11.64
CA GLY A 451 -34.60 -7.45 -12.64
C GLY A 451 -36.05 -7.80 -12.27
N LEU A 452 -36.27 -8.50 -11.16
CA LEU A 452 -37.61 -8.82 -10.66
C LEU A 452 -38.18 -7.77 -9.67
N TYR A 453 -37.36 -6.79 -9.28
CA TYR A 453 -37.71 -5.76 -8.31
C TYR A 453 -37.83 -4.39 -8.97
N MET A 454 -38.75 -3.57 -8.45
CA MET A 454 -38.89 -2.18 -8.83
C MET A 454 -37.71 -1.37 -8.25
N GLU A 455 -37.34 -0.27 -8.91
CA GLU A 455 -36.19 0.58 -8.50
C GLU A 455 -36.35 1.10 -7.05
N ASP A 456 -37.56 1.49 -6.64
CA ASP A 456 -37.81 1.96 -5.27
C ASP A 456 -37.62 0.85 -4.24
N GLN A 457 -37.97 -0.40 -4.57
CA GLN A 457 -37.70 -1.55 -3.69
C GLN A 457 -36.22 -1.81 -3.52
N LEU A 458 -35.45 -1.71 -4.62
CA LEU A 458 -34.01 -1.88 -4.57
C LEU A 458 -33.33 -0.77 -3.76
N LYS A 459 -33.78 0.50 -3.91
CA LYS A 459 -33.33 1.63 -3.08
C LYS A 459 -33.67 1.44 -1.60
N ALA A 460 -34.82 0.91 -1.30
CA ALA A 460 -35.21 0.57 0.08
C ALA A 460 -34.26 -0.50 0.65
N MET A 461 -33.94 -1.57 -0.09
CA MET A 461 -32.99 -2.60 0.32
C MET A 461 -31.61 -2.02 0.62
N VAL A 462 -31.11 -1.10 -0.21
CA VAL A 462 -29.85 -0.40 0.03
C VAL A 462 -29.88 0.33 1.36
N LYS A 463 -30.92 1.14 1.57
CA LYS A 463 -31.10 1.94 2.78
C LYS A 463 -31.17 1.05 4.03
N ASP A 464 -31.97 0.00 4.01
CA ASP A 464 -32.15 -0.91 5.14
C ASP A 464 -30.82 -1.58 5.54
N VAL A 465 -29.99 -1.99 4.56
CA VAL A 465 -28.67 -2.54 4.82
C VAL A 465 -27.72 -1.48 5.39
N GLN A 466 -27.71 -0.27 4.82
CA GLN A 466 -26.84 0.81 5.29
C GLN A 466 -27.20 1.25 6.70
N ASP A 467 -28.48 1.38 7.00
CA ASP A 467 -28.98 1.75 8.34
C ASP A 467 -28.62 0.67 9.36
N LEU A 468 -28.84 -0.61 9.05
CA LEU A 468 -28.42 -1.73 9.90
C LEU A 468 -26.91 -1.73 10.16
N CYS A 469 -26.10 -1.51 9.13
CA CYS A 469 -24.64 -1.46 9.28
C CYS A 469 -24.19 -0.30 10.16
N LYS A 470 -24.79 0.89 10.01
CA LYS A 470 -24.53 2.06 10.85
C LYS A 470 -24.91 1.80 12.31
N GLU A 471 -26.09 1.23 12.57
CA GLU A 471 -26.54 0.86 13.91
C GLU A 471 -25.55 -0.09 14.59
N VAL A 472 -25.12 -1.14 13.90
CA VAL A 472 -24.21 -2.14 14.44
C VAL A 472 -22.81 -1.55 14.73
N VAL A 473 -22.30 -0.70 13.84
CA VAL A 473 -21.00 -0.03 14.04
C VAL A 473 -21.07 0.95 15.19
N ALA A 474 -22.14 1.76 15.28
CA ALA A 474 -22.36 2.70 16.38
C ALA A 474 -22.49 1.96 17.74
N ALA A 475 -23.26 0.86 17.78
CA ALA A 475 -23.39 0.05 18.99
C ALA A 475 -22.05 -0.51 19.50
N ARG A 476 -21.15 -0.89 18.60
CA ARG A 476 -19.80 -1.34 18.95
C ARG A 476 -18.97 -0.22 19.56
N PHE A 477 -18.99 0.96 18.94
CA PHE A 477 -18.29 2.10 19.53
C PHE A 477 -18.84 2.50 20.90
N ALA A 478 -20.17 2.42 21.06
CA ALA A 478 -20.82 2.71 22.36
C ALA A 478 -20.45 1.68 23.45
N SER A 479 -20.22 0.42 23.06
CA SER A 479 -19.83 -0.65 23.99
C SER A 479 -18.34 -0.71 24.29
N ALA A 480 -17.49 -0.06 23.45
CA ALA A 480 -16.06 0.02 23.69
C ALA A 480 -15.80 0.86 24.93
N THR A 481 -14.89 0.37 25.80
CA THR A 481 -14.49 1.08 27.02
C THR A 481 -13.89 2.42 26.62
N VAL A 482 -14.59 3.51 26.93
CA VAL A 482 -14.05 4.86 26.87
C VAL A 482 -13.23 5.05 28.14
N GLU A 483 -12.04 5.61 28.04
CA GLU A 483 -11.42 6.21 29.22
C GLU A 483 -12.42 7.23 29.75
N SER A 484 -12.94 7.01 30.93
CA SER A 484 -14.18 7.60 31.46
C SER A 484 -14.21 9.13 31.58
N GLU A 485 -13.15 9.81 31.16
CA GLU A 485 -12.94 11.26 31.27
C GLU A 485 -12.91 11.97 29.91
N ASN A 486 -12.79 11.25 28.77
CA ASN A 486 -12.72 11.90 27.46
C ASN A 486 -14.09 12.52 27.09
N LYS A 487 -14.08 13.82 26.80
CA LYS A 487 -15.27 14.63 26.48
C LYS A 487 -15.22 15.25 25.09
N SER A 488 -14.05 15.32 24.48
CA SER A 488 -13.81 16.01 23.22
C SER A 488 -12.93 15.21 22.27
N MET A 489 -13.16 15.41 20.96
CA MET A 489 -12.40 14.76 19.90
C MET A 489 -12.07 15.77 18.79
N TYR A 490 -10.83 15.80 18.36
CA TYR A 490 -10.38 16.48 17.16
C TYR A 490 -10.16 15.47 16.03
N ILE A 491 -10.71 15.77 14.85
CA ILE A 491 -10.52 15.01 13.63
C ILE A 491 -9.92 15.94 12.57
N ASP A 492 -8.69 15.64 12.14
CA ASP A 492 -8.06 16.39 11.03
C ASP A 492 -8.96 16.30 9.78
N PRO A 493 -9.30 17.43 9.13
CA PRO A 493 -10.14 17.44 7.92
C PRO A 493 -9.63 16.53 6.80
N MET A 494 -8.32 16.33 6.70
CA MET A 494 -7.74 15.41 5.71
C MET A 494 -8.18 13.94 5.90
N LEU A 495 -8.61 13.53 7.08
CA LEU A 495 -9.08 12.17 7.34
C LEU A 495 -10.40 11.83 6.62
N PHE A 496 -11.18 12.85 6.25
CA PHE A 496 -12.38 12.68 5.42
C PHE A 496 -12.04 12.43 3.92
N HIS A 497 -10.76 12.59 3.55
CA HIS A 497 -10.27 12.30 2.20
C HIS A 497 -9.48 10.98 2.13
N ILE A 498 -9.30 10.29 3.24
CA ILE A 498 -8.58 9.02 3.33
C ILE A 498 -9.60 7.87 3.43
N PRO A 499 -9.70 7.00 2.41
CA PRO A 499 -10.60 5.86 2.46
C PRO A 499 -10.11 4.83 3.48
N LEU A 500 -11.03 4.13 4.10
CA LEU A 500 -10.68 3.03 4.98
C LEU A 500 -9.99 1.91 4.19
N ALA A 501 -8.94 1.31 4.76
CA ALA A 501 -8.08 0.31 4.10
C ALA A 501 -8.78 -1.05 3.93
N ILE A 502 -9.97 -1.07 3.30
CA ILE A 502 -10.72 -2.28 3.02
C ILE A 502 -10.72 -2.57 1.52
N GLY A 503 -10.22 -3.74 1.14
CA GLY A 503 -10.32 -4.27 -0.22
C GLY A 503 -9.18 -3.82 -1.15
N ASP A 504 -9.04 -2.53 -1.42
CA ASP A 504 -7.96 -2.01 -2.25
C ASP A 504 -6.78 -1.58 -1.37
N ARG A 505 -5.58 -1.87 -1.83
CA ARG A 505 -4.33 -1.57 -1.13
C ARG A 505 -3.27 -1.17 -2.12
N SER A 506 -2.23 -0.48 -1.66
CA SER A 506 -1.05 -0.17 -2.45
C SER A 506 -0.33 -1.46 -2.86
N GLU A 507 0.07 -1.53 -4.12
CA GLU A 507 0.86 -2.63 -4.69
C GLU A 507 2.34 -2.24 -4.86
N THR A 508 2.71 -0.99 -4.53
CA THR A 508 4.08 -0.49 -4.55
C THR A 508 4.58 -0.20 -3.14
N ILE A 509 5.89 -0.24 -2.95
CA ILE A 509 6.52 0.16 -1.69
C ILE A 509 6.70 1.67 -1.69
N GLN A 510 6.15 2.34 -0.68
CA GLN A 510 6.30 3.77 -0.45
C GLN A 510 7.30 3.98 0.69
N ASP A 511 8.51 4.41 0.37
CA ASP A 511 9.59 4.59 1.35
C ASP A 511 9.49 5.92 2.13
N THR A 512 8.49 6.74 1.82
CA THR A 512 8.13 7.96 2.54
C THR A 512 6.66 7.91 2.89
N SER A 513 6.07 9.00 3.39
CA SER A 513 4.67 9.01 3.83
C SER A 513 3.72 8.35 2.82
N CYS A 514 3.03 7.32 3.27
CA CYS A 514 2.16 6.49 2.45
C CYS A 514 0.83 7.17 2.14
N ALA A 515 0.23 6.82 1.00
CA ALA A 515 -1.17 7.07 0.71
C ALA A 515 -1.86 5.78 0.29
N LEU A 516 -3.06 5.56 0.81
CA LEU A 516 -3.88 4.43 0.38
C LEU A 516 -4.49 4.71 -0.99
N GLN A 517 -4.69 3.66 -1.76
CA GLN A 517 -5.44 3.74 -3.02
C GLN A 517 -6.84 4.34 -2.78
N GLY A 518 -7.18 5.39 -3.52
CA GLY A 518 -8.41 6.14 -3.35
C GLY A 518 -8.30 7.34 -2.40
N THR A 519 -7.12 7.61 -1.81
CA THR A 519 -6.90 8.85 -1.07
C THR A 519 -7.10 10.03 -1.99
N ARG A 520 -7.89 11.01 -1.54
CA ARG A 520 -8.21 12.23 -2.28
C ARG A 520 -7.34 13.37 -1.79
N PHE A 521 -6.68 14.05 -2.70
CA PHE A 521 -5.82 15.18 -2.42
C PHE A 521 -6.42 16.44 -3.02
N PRO A 522 -6.93 17.37 -2.21
CA PRO A 522 -7.40 18.66 -2.71
C PRO A 522 -6.28 19.43 -3.40
N VAL A 523 -6.56 19.92 -4.58
CA VAL A 523 -5.61 20.72 -5.38
C VAL A 523 -5.77 22.19 -5.05
N LYS A 524 -4.68 22.81 -4.59
CA LYS A 524 -4.63 24.25 -4.33
C LYS A 524 -4.06 24.98 -5.55
N GLY A 525 -4.76 26.01 -5.97
CA GLY A 525 -4.38 26.83 -7.15
C GLY A 525 -4.95 26.29 -8.45
N ASP A 526 -4.62 26.97 -9.55
CA ASP A 526 -5.22 26.75 -10.86
C ASP A 526 -4.36 25.87 -11.76
N LYS A 527 -3.14 25.55 -11.36
CA LYS A 527 -2.20 24.78 -12.17
C LYS A 527 -1.52 23.69 -11.37
N VAL A 528 -1.51 22.48 -11.91
CA VAL A 528 -0.85 21.28 -11.34
C VAL A 528 0.20 20.79 -12.32
N ARG A 529 1.34 20.40 -11.79
CA ARG A 529 2.39 19.72 -12.53
C ARG A 529 2.47 18.27 -12.11
N LEU A 530 2.19 17.39 -13.05
CA LEU A 530 2.50 15.97 -12.94
C LEU A 530 3.96 15.77 -13.30
N PHE A 531 4.67 14.86 -12.66
CA PHE A 531 6.03 14.54 -13.04
C PHE A 531 6.36 13.07 -12.90
N MET A 532 7.31 12.63 -13.69
CA MET A 532 7.95 11.34 -13.63
C MET A 532 9.46 11.56 -13.69
N GLN A 533 10.20 10.90 -12.80
CA GLN A 533 11.64 11.03 -12.71
C GLN A 533 12.30 9.64 -12.70
N TRP A 534 13.35 9.47 -13.50
CA TRP A 534 14.11 8.24 -13.58
C TRP A 534 15.58 8.52 -13.92
N GLY A 535 16.47 7.54 -13.80
CA GLY A 535 17.87 7.73 -14.24
C GLY A 535 18.93 6.92 -13.55
N LYS A 536 20.02 7.56 -13.22
CA LYS A 536 21.36 7.03 -12.93
C LYS A 536 21.40 5.78 -12.04
N GLY A 537 22.25 4.82 -12.46
CA GLY A 537 22.57 3.63 -11.68
C GLY A 537 21.48 2.56 -11.72
N LEU A 538 20.47 2.73 -12.54
CA LEU A 538 19.32 1.88 -12.62
C LEU A 538 19.37 0.95 -13.83
N PRO A 539 18.78 -0.24 -13.76
CA PRO A 539 18.46 -1.01 -14.95
C PRO A 539 17.64 -0.19 -15.98
N ALA A 540 16.85 0.76 -15.48
CA ALA A 540 16.07 1.71 -16.27
C ALA A 540 16.87 2.90 -16.85
N GLN A 541 18.17 2.96 -16.66
CA GLN A 541 18.99 4.10 -17.11
C GLN A 541 18.90 4.35 -18.62
N HIS A 542 18.68 3.30 -19.39
CA HIS A 542 18.52 3.36 -20.83
C HIS A 542 17.08 3.11 -21.30
N LEU A 543 16.12 3.04 -20.39
CA LEU A 543 14.72 2.91 -20.75
C LEU A 543 14.17 4.26 -21.16
N ASP A 544 13.59 4.28 -22.32
CA ASP A 544 12.70 5.32 -22.77
C ASP A 544 11.39 5.20 -22.00
N MET A 545 11.08 6.21 -21.22
CA MET A 545 9.92 6.24 -20.33
C MET A 545 9.02 7.40 -20.72
N ASP A 546 7.76 7.11 -20.93
CA ASP A 546 6.76 8.11 -21.32
C ASP A 546 5.84 8.48 -20.16
N LEU A 547 5.70 9.77 -19.90
CA LEU A 547 4.63 10.36 -19.11
C LEU A 547 3.48 10.76 -20.04
N SER A 548 2.25 10.43 -19.66
CA SER A 548 1.07 10.83 -20.44
C SER A 548 -0.09 11.19 -19.52
N CYS A 549 -0.98 12.03 -20.02
CA CYS A 549 -2.29 12.21 -19.41
C CYS A 549 -3.41 12.07 -20.44
N HIS A 550 -4.51 11.48 -20.00
CA HIS A 550 -5.72 11.24 -20.81
C HIS A 550 -6.85 12.10 -20.25
N ILE A 551 -7.28 13.07 -21.06
CA ILE A 551 -8.30 14.05 -20.69
C ILE A 551 -9.63 13.55 -21.21
N THR A 552 -10.55 13.18 -20.32
CA THR A 552 -11.89 12.73 -20.68
C THR A 552 -12.82 13.92 -20.78
N LEU A 553 -13.35 14.12 -21.97
CA LEU A 553 -14.37 15.11 -22.34
C LEU A 553 -15.72 14.39 -22.53
N PRO A 554 -16.86 15.07 -22.51
CA PRO A 554 -18.19 14.46 -22.63
C PRO A 554 -18.40 13.57 -23.86
N SER A 555 -17.70 13.84 -24.97
CA SER A 555 -17.84 13.09 -26.21
C SER A 555 -16.57 12.46 -26.75
N THR A 556 -15.41 12.73 -26.14
CA THR A 556 -14.11 12.30 -26.66
C THR A 556 -13.05 12.25 -25.57
N THR A 557 -11.92 11.64 -25.86
CA THR A 557 -10.74 11.65 -24.98
C THR A 557 -9.57 12.26 -25.74
N GLU A 558 -8.92 13.26 -25.15
CA GLU A 558 -7.66 13.82 -25.66
C GLU A 558 -6.47 13.30 -24.86
N VAL A 559 -5.31 13.24 -25.50
CA VAL A 559 -4.08 12.73 -24.89
C VAL A 559 -2.98 13.77 -25.03
N CYS A 560 -2.36 14.13 -23.89
CA CYS A 560 -1.11 14.85 -23.86
C CYS A 560 0.03 13.87 -23.52
N SER A 561 1.05 13.79 -24.40
CA SER A 561 2.10 12.77 -24.32
C SER A 561 3.30 13.15 -25.18
N PHE A 562 4.30 12.29 -25.27
CA PHE A 562 5.51 12.49 -26.08
C PHE A 562 5.23 12.85 -27.56
N PHE A 563 4.15 12.35 -28.16
CA PHE A 563 3.80 12.63 -29.55
C PHE A 563 2.82 13.80 -29.73
N ASN A 564 2.13 14.19 -28.65
CA ASN A 564 1.23 15.34 -28.64
C ASN A 564 1.53 16.21 -27.42
N LEU A 565 2.51 17.09 -27.56
CA LEU A 565 3.04 17.91 -26.46
C LEU A 565 2.07 18.96 -25.93
N GLN A 566 0.99 19.23 -26.65
CA GLN A 566 -0.02 20.20 -26.24
C GLN A 566 -1.42 19.65 -26.52
N ALA A 567 -2.21 19.53 -25.48
CA ALA A 567 -3.63 19.21 -25.53
C ALA A 567 -4.42 20.29 -24.76
N ILE A 568 -5.74 20.25 -24.83
CA ILE A 568 -6.58 21.23 -24.14
C ILE A 568 -6.26 21.22 -22.64
N GLY A 569 -5.81 22.38 -22.12
CA GLY A 569 -5.46 22.52 -20.69
C GLY A 569 -4.26 21.69 -20.23
N ALA A 570 -3.47 21.13 -21.16
CA ALA A 570 -2.31 20.31 -20.81
C ALA A 570 -1.09 20.63 -21.69
N LYS A 571 0.11 20.69 -21.09
CA LYS A 571 1.38 20.95 -21.78
C LYS A 571 2.47 20.03 -21.25
N HIS A 572 3.04 19.22 -22.13
CA HIS A 572 4.14 18.31 -21.87
C HIS A 572 5.50 19.01 -21.98
N SER A 573 6.47 18.62 -21.15
CA SER A 573 7.83 19.19 -21.11
C SER A 573 8.69 18.82 -22.33
N GLY A 574 8.32 17.80 -23.07
CA GLY A 574 9.07 17.22 -24.17
C GLY A 574 9.45 15.76 -23.94
N ASP A 575 9.68 15.04 -25.02
CA ASP A 575 10.08 13.64 -25.05
C ASP A 575 11.59 13.51 -24.81
N ILE A 576 12.01 12.73 -23.81
CA ILE A 576 13.40 12.54 -23.45
C ILE A 576 13.82 11.11 -23.74
N ARG A 577 14.48 10.91 -24.88
CA ARG A 577 14.97 9.61 -25.39
C ARG A 577 16.38 9.26 -24.95
N SER A 578 17.15 10.23 -24.51
CA SER A 578 18.55 10.05 -24.11
C SER A 578 18.78 10.54 -22.70
N ILE A 579 19.17 9.62 -21.81
CA ILE A 579 19.46 9.94 -20.42
C ILE A 579 20.96 10.14 -20.27
N PRO A 580 21.41 11.26 -19.66
CA PRO A 580 22.82 11.47 -19.36
C PRO A 580 23.38 10.33 -18.51
N ASN A 581 24.54 9.78 -18.90
CA ASN A 581 25.17 8.58 -18.27
C ASN A 581 25.40 8.68 -16.74
N LYS A 582 25.37 9.87 -16.18
CA LYS A 582 25.66 10.10 -14.76
C LYS A 582 24.53 10.77 -14.00
N LYS A 583 23.46 11.15 -14.67
CA LYS A 583 22.37 11.94 -14.09
C LYS A 583 21.05 11.43 -14.60
N GLY A 584 20.04 11.41 -13.75
CA GLY A 584 18.68 11.09 -14.17
C GLY A 584 18.02 12.21 -14.98
N THR A 585 16.80 11.96 -15.36
CA THR A 585 15.96 12.92 -16.06
C THR A 585 14.54 12.87 -15.53
N ALA A 586 13.71 13.78 -16.01
CA ALA A 586 12.28 13.78 -15.71
C ALA A 586 11.49 14.29 -16.89
N GLU A 587 10.25 13.83 -16.98
CA GLU A 587 9.21 14.48 -17.78
C GLU A 587 8.15 15.06 -16.86
N TYR A 588 7.51 16.13 -17.30
CA TYR A 588 6.37 16.69 -16.61
C TYR A 588 5.29 17.16 -17.58
N ILE A 589 4.06 17.18 -17.08
CA ILE A 589 2.89 17.75 -17.76
C ILE A 589 2.29 18.80 -16.84
N GLU A 590 2.14 20.01 -17.34
CA GLU A 590 1.40 21.07 -16.67
C GLU A 590 -0.07 21.02 -17.08
N LEU A 591 -0.96 21.03 -16.08
CA LEU A 591 -2.41 21.08 -16.27
C LEU A 591 -2.95 22.43 -15.82
N ASP A 592 -3.77 23.06 -16.64
CA ASP A 592 -4.53 24.25 -16.31
C ASP A 592 -5.98 23.89 -16.00
N LEU A 593 -6.32 23.93 -14.70
CA LEU A 593 -7.62 23.51 -14.21
C LEU A 593 -8.78 24.40 -14.68
N ASN A 594 -8.50 25.68 -14.90
CA ASN A 594 -9.53 26.61 -15.39
C ASN A 594 -9.87 26.32 -16.84
N GLU A 595 -8.87 26.03 -17.68
CA GLU A 595 -9.08 25.65 -19.07
C GLU A 595 -9.79 24.30 -19.17
N LEU A 596 -9.36 23.29 -18.43
CA LEU A 596 -9.99 21.97 -18.36
C LEU A 596 -11.46 22.06 -17.94
N ASN A 597 -11.77 22.86 -16.92
CA ASN A 597 -13.15 23.06 -16.47
C ASN A 597 -14.00 23.81 -17.53
N ARG A 598 -13.42 24.78 -18.20
CA ARG A 598 -14.09 25.57 -19.26
C ARG A 598 -14.56 24.70 -20.42
N VAL A 599 -13.77 23.67 -20.77
CA VAL A 599 -14.11 22.75 -21.87
C VAL A 599 -14.96 21.57 -21.42
N GLY A 600 -15.32 21.51 -20.14
CA GLY A 600 -16.14 20.46 -19.56
C GLY A 600 -15.40 19.12 -19.40
N ALA A 601 -14.09 19.17 -19.21
CA ALA A 601 -13.33 17.94 -18.88
C ALA A 601 -13.83 17.35 -17.54
N GLU A 602 -14.13 16.08 -17.54
CA GLU A 602 -14.65 15.38 -16.37
C GLU A 602 -13.51 14.92 -15.46
N TYR A 603 -12.54 14.20 -16.02
CA TYR A 603 -11.35 13.77 -15.32
C TYR A 603 -10.12 13.66 -16.25
N VAL A 604 -8.95 13.67 -15.63
CA VAL A 604 -7.66 13.46 -16.30
C VAL A 604 -6.92 12.31 -15.65
N ALA A 605 -6.70 11.22 -16.38
CA ALA A 605 -5.97 10.06 -15.90
C ALA A 605 -4.46 10.22 -16.16
N PHE A 606 -3.63 9.93 -15.16
CA PHE A 606 -2.18 10.09 -15.17
C PHE A 606 -1.50 8.74 -15.38
N THR A 607 -0.68 8.62 -16.41
CA THR A 607 -0.01 7.37 -16.74
C THR A 607 1.48 7.54 -16.96
N CYS A 608 2.24 6.54 -16.59
CA CYS A 608 3.64 6.39 -16.99
C CYS A 608 3.87 4.99 -17.55
N ASN A 609 4.69 4.88 -18.57
CA ASN A 609 5.02 3.58 -19.17
C ASN A 609 6.45 3.53 -19.74
N ALA A 610 6.99 2.31 -19.80
CA ALA A 610 8.22 2.03 -20.52
C ALA A 610 7.90 1.84 -22.01
N TYR A 611 8.49 2.66 -22.88
CA TYR A 611 8.29 2.57 -24.33
C TYR A 611 8.94 1.33 -24.92
N SER A 612 10.20 1.09 -24.59
CA SER A 612 10.98 -0.01 -25.12
C SER A 612 10.61 -1.38 -24.48
N ASN A 613 11.18 -2.48 -24.96
CA ASN A 613 10.93 -3.85 -24.52
C ASN A 613 11.33 -4.08 -23.04
N GLY A 614 10.65 -3.41 -22.13
CA GLY A 614 10.95 -3.51 -20.72
C GLY A 614 9.74 -3.43 -19.83
N THR A 615 9.98 -3.70 -18.58
CA THR A 615 9.08 -3.42 -17.46
C THR A 615 9.51 -2.11 -16.80
N ILE A 616 8.60 -1.45 -16.10
CA ILE A 616 8.98 -0.35 -15.21
C ILE A 616 9.95 -0.94 -14.17
N SER A 617 11.17 -0.42 -14.16
CA SER A 617 12.21 -0.86 -13.23
C SER A 617 12.15 -0.09 -11.91
N PRO A 618 12.72 -0.64 -10.83
CA PRO A 618 12.84 0.07 -9.56
C PRO A 618 13.48 1.45 -9.70
N ASN A 619 13.09 2.34 -8.79
CA ASN A 619 13.57 3.72 -8.64
C ASN A 619 13.02 4.76 -9.63
N LEU A 620 11.96 4.42 -10.36
CA LEU A 620 11.10 5.43 -10.96
C LEU A 620 10.34 6.18 -9.86
N VAL A 621 10.31 7.51 -9.95
CA VAL A 621 9.49 8.36 -9.07
C VAL A 621 8.39 8.98 -9.89
N VAL A 622 7.15 8.91 -9.41
CA VAL A 622 5.99 9.58 -10.00
C VAL A 622 5.25 10.39 -8.94
N GLY A 623 4.68 11.51 -9.33
CA GLY A 623 3.95 12.36 -8.39
C GLY A 623 3.41 13.64 -9.01
N TRP A 624 3.01 14.57 -8.15
CA TRP A 624 2.57 15.89 -8.58
C TRP A 624 2.93 16.99 -7.58
N MET A 625 2.95 18.20 -8.09
CA MET A 625 3.23 19.43 -7.35
C MET A 625 2.45 20.60 -7.92
N ASN A 626 2.38 21.71 -7.18
CA ASN A 626 1.83 22.95 -7.71
C ASN A 626 2.79 23.53 -8.76
N SER A 627 2.27 23.90 -9.93
CA SER A 627 3.03 24.46 -11.05
C SER A 627 3.61 25.86 -10.76
N ALA A 628 3.12 26.54 -9.74
CA ALA A 628 3.70 27.82 -9.31
C ALA A 628 5.16 27.67 -8.83
N TYR A 629 5.53 26.49 -8.36
CA TYR A 629 6.89 26.20 -7.93
C TYR A 629 7.76 25.79 -9.13
N PRO A 630 8.99 26.31 -9.24
CA PRO A 630 9.83 26.02 -10.39
C PRO A 630 10.29 24.56 -10.41
N MET A 631 10.31 23.98 -11.60
CA MET A 631 10.98 22.73 -11.91
C MET A 631 11.82 22.93 -13.15
N LYS A 632 13.10 22.61 -13.07
CA LYS A 632 14.05 22.83 -14.15
C LYS A 632 14.67 21.51 -14.58
N ILE A 633 14.55 21.23 -15.87
CA ILE A 633 15.17 20.04 -16.49
C ILE A 633 16.30 20.53 -17.38
N SER A 634 17.43 19.88 -17.29
CA SER A 634 18.61 20.17 -18.11
C SER A 634 19.38 18.88 -18.35
N GLU A 635 19.74 18.63 -19.59
CA GLU A 635 20.62 17.49 -19.96
C GLU A 635 21.98 17.52 -19.25
N ARG A 636 22.47 18.70 -18.88
CA ARG A 636 23.74 18.85 -18.18
C ARG A 636 23.66 18.66 -16.68
N THR A 637 22.61 19.23 -16.07
CA THR A 637 22.48 19.30 -14.62
C THR A 637 21.37 18.42 -14.05
N GLY A 638 20.55 17.81 -14.92
CA GLY A 638 19.41 16.99 -14.54
C GLY A 638 18.19 17.83 -14.13
N VAL A 639 17.44 17.34 -13.17
CA VAL A 639 16.21 17.97 -12.68
C VAL A 639 16.50 18.70 -11.37
N ALA A 640 15.96 19.91 -11.22
CA ALA A 640 16.05 20.65 -9.96
C ALA A 640 14.68 21.22 -9.59
N TYR A 641 14.19 20.90 -8.40
CA TYR A 641 12.99 21.43 -7.78
C TYR A 641 13.07 21.32 -6.26
N ASP A 642 12.19 22.00 -5.56
CA ASP A 642 12.10 21.90 -4.11
C ASP A 642 11.21 20.71 -3.70
N PRO A 643 11.74 19.68 -3.03
CA PRO A 643 10.96 18.51 -2.61
C PRO A 643 9.81 18.84 -1.67
N SER A 644 9.90 19.93 -0.88
CA SER A 644 8.84 20.34 0.03
C SER A 644 7.58 20.83 -0.70
N CYS A 645 7.72 21.19 -1.99
CA CYS A 645 6.61 21.60 -2.86
C CYS A 645 5.87 20.42 -3.48
N VAL A 646 6.39 19.20 -3.36
CA VAL A 646 5.73 17.99 -3.85
C VAL A 646 4.57 17.64 -2.92
N GLN A 647 3.36 17.59 -3.46
CA GLN A 647 2.17 17.24 -2.68
C GLN A 647 2.15 15.75 -2.36
N HIS A 648 2.41 14.92 -3.36
CA HIS A 648 2.54 13.49 -3.21
C HIS A 648 3.44 12.89 -4.29
N GLN A 649 4.22 11.88 -3.91
CA GLN A 649 5.02 11.07 -4.82
C GLN A 649 5.18 9.66 -4.30
N VAL A 650 5.37 8.73 -5.24
CA VAL A 650 5.72 7.35 -4.96
C VAL A 650 6.99 6.99 -5.72
N ARG A 651 7.88 6.27 -5.06
CA ARG A 651 9.01 5.61 -5.69
C ARG A 651 8.69 4.14 -5.91
N ILE A 652 8.80 3.70 -7.15
CA ILE A 652 8.64 2.29 -7.50
C ILE A 652 9.87 1.54 -6.99
N SER A 653 9.69 0.67 -6.02
CA SER A 653 10.78 -0.08 -5.38
C SER A 653 10.98 -1.48 -5.95
N GLN A 654 10.07 -1.94 -6.79
CA GLN A 654 10.13 -3.25 -7.44
C GLN A 654 9.75 -3.15 -8.91
N SER A 655 10.14 -4.15 -9.72
CA SER A 655 9.72 -4.20 -11.12
C SER A 655 8.22 -4.38 -11.22
N LEU A 656 7.58 -3.48 -11.96
CA LEU A 656 6.17 -3.57 -12.36
C LEU A 656 6.06 -4.08 -13.80
N GLN A 657 4.82 -4.26 -14.26
CA GLN A 657 4.54 -4.47 -15.67
C GLN A 657 4.94 -3.23 -16.49
N LYS A 658 4.44 -3.10 -17.69
CA LYS A 658 4.90 -2.09 -18.64
C LYS A 658 4.54 -0.65 -18.25
N GLY A 659 3.45 -0.46 -17.51
CA GLY A 659 2.97 0.86 -17.13
C GLY A 659 2.20 0.89 -15.82
N LEU A 660 1.91 2.11 -15.37
CA LEU A 660 1.17 2.43 -14.15
C LEU A 660 0.24 3.62 -14.39
N VAL A 661 -1.05 3.47 -14.03
CA VAL A 661 -1.92 4.62 -13.77
C VAL A 661 -1.71 5.01 -12.31
N PHE A 662 -1.16 6.20 -12.06
CA PHE A 662 -0.78 6.61 -10.71
C PHE A 662 -1.71 7.65 -10.09
N GLY A 663 -2.67 8.18 -10.84
CA GLY A 663 -3.68 9.07 -10.30
C GLY A 663 -4.71 9.49 -11.33
N VAL A 664 -5.80 10.07 -10.84
CA VAL A 664 -6.83 10.71 -11.64
C VAL A 664 -7.20 12.04 -11.01
N LEU A 665 -7.13 13.11 -11.78
CA LEU A 665 -7.67 14.42 -11.41
C LEU A 665 -9.17 14.47 -11.74
N LYS A 666 -10.01 14.70 -10.77
CA LYS A 666 -11.41 15.08 -10.92
C LYS A 666 -11.46 16.60 -11.09
N VAL A 667 -11.76 17.06 -12.31
CA VAL A 667 -11.57 18.45 -12.68
C VAL A 667 -12.50 19.40 -11.92
N LYS A 668 -13.76 19.04 -11.81
CA LYS A 668 -14.79 19.85 -11.16
C LYS A 668 -14.56 19.97 -9.65
N GLU A 669 -14.23 18.87 -9.01
CA GLU A 669 -13.98 18.75 -7.57
C GLU A 669 -12.61 19.32 -7.20
N ARG A 670 -11.71 19.53 -8.16
CA ARG A 670 -10.30 19.89 -7.95
C ARG A 670 -9.59 18.96 -6.98
N GLU A 671 -9.78 17.66 -7.17
CA GLU A 671 -9.17 16.63 -6.36
C GLU A 671 -8.38 15.64 -7.21
N ILE A 672 -7.21 15.23 -6.74
CA ILE A 672 -6.46 14.12 -7.31
C ILE A 672 -6.72 12.89 -6.44
N VAL A 673 -7.26 11.84 -7.07
CA VAL A 673 -7.43 10.53 -6.47
C VAL A 673 -6.18 9.72 -6.76
N TRP A 674 -5.48 9.28 -5.70
CA TRP A 674 -4.30 8.44 -5.82
C TRP A 674 -4.69 7.02 -6.26
N LEU A 675 -4.02 6.51 -7.27
CA LEU A 675 -4.20 5.16 -7.80
C LEU A 675 -2.84 4.47 -7.95
N GLU A 676 -2.85 3.14 -7.96
CA GLU A 676 -1.70 2.31 -8.29
C GLU A 676 -2.17 1.13 -9.13
N ILE A 677 -2.48 1.40 -10.40
CA ILE A 677 -3.06 0.39 -11.29
C ILE A 677 -2.03 0.04 -12.37
N PRO A 678 -1.33 -1.10 -12.24
CA PRO A 678 -0.37 -1.55 -13.24
C PRO A 678 -1.08 -2.05 -14.51
N PHE A 679 -0.45 -1.84 -15.65
CA PHE A 679 -0.94 -2.34 -16.93
C PHE A 679 0.21 -2.87 -17.81
N GLY A 680 -0.11 -3.77 -18.76
CA GLY A 680 0.88 -4.50 -19.56
C GLY A 680 1.03 -4.03 -21.01
N GLY A 681 0.30 -3.01 -21.47
CA GLY A 681 0.35 -2.51 -22.85
C GLY A 681 0.82 -1.06 -22.94
N GLN A 682 0.84 -0.48 -24.15
CA GLN A 682 0.97 0.96 -24.33
C GLN A 682 -0.40 1.59 -24.16
N THR A 683 -0.55 2.51 -23.21
CA THR A 683 -1.84 3.12 -22.87
C THR A 683 -2.28 4.22 -23.82
N ILE A 684 -1.35 4.80 -24.56
CA ILE A 684 -1.58 6.05 -25.33
C ILE A 684 -2.76 5.94 -26.29
N LEU A 685 -3.06 4.72 -26.79
CA LEU A 685 -4.15 4.49 -27.74
C LEU A 685 -5.24 3.54 -27.21
N SER A 686 -5.10 2.98 -26.04
CA SER A 686 -5.93 1.87 -25.57
C SER A 686 -6.35 1.94 -24.09
N LEU A 687 -6.22 3.11 -23.45
CA LEU A 687 -6.71 3.30 -22.09
C LEU A 687 -8.24 3.25 -22.08
N ASP A 688 -8.79 2.27 -21.37
CA ASP A 688 -10.24 2.14 -21.18
C ASP A 688 -10.70 3.09 -20.07
N THR A 689 -11.12 4.30 -20.50
CA THR A 689 -11.60 5.35 -19.58
C THR A 689 -12.86 4.92 -18.83
N GLN A 690 -13.75 4.15 -19.44
CA GLN A 690 -14.96 3.63 -18.75
C GLN A 690 -14.60 2.67 -17.59
N THR A 691 -13.55 1.89 -17.74
CA THR A 691 -13.07 1.03 -16.66
C THR A 691 -12.44 1.84 -15.53
N ILE A 692 -11.75 2.94 -15.84
CA ILE A 692 -11.24 3.87 -14.82
C ILE A 692 -12.38 4.52 -14.05
N GLU A 693 -13.42 4.99 -14.73
CA GLU A 693 -14.60 5.57 -14.10
C GLU A 693 -15.24 4.60 -13.09
N LYS A 694 -15.50 3.36 -13.49
CA LYS A 694 -16.02 2.31 -12.60
C LYS A 694 -15.11 2.01 -11.41
N TYR A 695 -13.81 2.19 -11.59
CA TYR A 695 -12.86 2.04 -10.50
C TYR A 695 -12.93 3.21 -9.53
N LEU A 696 -13.09 4.44 -10.04
CA LEU A 696 -13.32 5.62 -9.22
C LEU A 696 -14.62 5.50 -8.42
N ASP A 697 -15.72 5.10 -9.06
CA ASP A 697 -17.00 4.86 -8.38
C ASP A 697 -16.86 3.87 -7.21
N LYS A 698 -16.12 2.78 -7.45
CA LYS A 698 -15.84 1.80 -6.40
C LYS A 698 -15.05 2.40 -5.23
N LEU A 699 -14.11 3.29 -5.51
CA LEU A 699 -13.32 3.95 -4.47
C LEU A 699 -14.13 5.02 -3.72
N GLU A 700 -15.03 5.70 -4.40
CA GLU A 700 -15.92 6.70 -3.80
C GLU A 700 -16.96 6.08 -2.87
N ALA A 701 -17.40 4.86 -3.16
CA ALA A 701 -18.30 4.11 -2.28
C ALA A 701 -17.65 3.70 -0.93
N LYS A 702 -16.35 3.93 -0.75
CA LYS A 702 -15.64 3.60 0.49
C LYS A 702 -15.92 4.63 1.57
N THR A 703 -16.24 4.12 2.76
CA THR A 703 -16.26 4.92 3.97
C THR A 703 -14.86 5.44 4.28
N THR A 704 -14.77 6.70 4.66
CA THR A 704 -13.50 7.34 5.02
C THR A 704 -13.16 7.15 6.50
N VAL A 705 -11.91 7.37 6.84
CA VAL A 705 -11.43 7.35 8.24
C VAL A 705 -12.17 8.40 9.07
N GLY A 706 -12.30 9.63 8.53
CA GLY A 706 -13.00 10.73 9.21
C GLY A 706 -14.47 10.44 9.48
N GLU A 707 -15.20 9.83 8.51
CA GLU A 707 -16.60 9.44 8.70
C GLU A 707 -16.77 8.42 9.84
N LEU A 708 -15.91 7.41 9.94
CA LEU A 708 -16.01 6.43 11.03
C LEU A 708 -15.60 7.03 12.39
N LEU A 709 -14.65 7.96 12.43
CA LEU A 709 -14.33 8.70 13.65
C LEU A 709 -15.50 9.58 14.09
N ALA A 710 -16.21 10.19 13.14
CA ALA A 710 -17.42 10.96 13.48
C ALA A 710 -18.54 10.06 14.05
N VAL A 711 -18.73 8.86 13.50
CA VAL A 711 -19.64 7.85 14.07
C VAL A 711 -19.20 7.43 15.48
N LYS A 712 -17.90 7.24 15.70
CA LYS A 712 -17.34 6.93 17.03
C LYS A 712 -17.62 8.06 18.01
N ALA A 713 -17.35 9.32 17.62
CA ALA A 713 -17.61 10.48 18.47
C ALA A 713 -19.09 10.57 18.89
N GLN A 714 -19.99 10.40 17.92
CA GLN A 714 -21.43 10.42 18.18
C GLN A 714 -21.87 9.29 19.12
N ALA A 715 -21.39 8.07 18.88
CA ALA A 715 -21.75 6.89 19.67
C ALA A 715 -21.26 6.95 21.12
N GLN A 716 -20.12 7.61 21.34
CA GLN A 716 -19.49 7.79 22.66
C GLN A 716 -19.83 9.13 23.33
N GLY A 717 -20.65 9.98 22.69
CA GLY A 717 -21.05 11.29 23.22
C GLY A 717 -19.91 12.31 23.29
N LEU A 718 -18.86 12.15 22.47
CA LEU A 718 -17.72 13.07 22.42
C LEU A 718 -18.06 14.32 21.61
N LYS A 719 -17.69 15.50 22.12
CA LYS A 719 -17.86 16.77 21.42
C LYS A 719 -16.75 16.94 20.37
N LEU A 720 -17.12 17.10 19.10
CA LEU A 720 -16.16 17.46 18.05
C LEU A 720 -15.70 18.90 18.22
N VAL A 721 -14.38 19.11 18.09
CA VAL A 721 -13.72 20.42 18.17
C VAL A 721 -12.88 20.67 16.92
N ASP A 722 -12.72 21.95 16.55
CA ASP A 722 -12.02 22.37 15.33
C ASP A 722 -10.51 22.60 15.51
N ILE A 723 -10.03 22.52 16.73
CA ILE A 723 -8.61 22.74 17.08
C ILE A 723 -8.02 21.47 17.70
N PRO A 724 -6.72 21.20 17.50
CA PRO A 724 -6.08 19.99 18.01
C PRO A 724 -5.77 20.05 19.51
N GLU A 725 -6.69 20.61 20.30
CA GLU A 725 -6.68 20.68 21.76
C GLU A 725 -7.90 19.92 22.29
N ALA A 726 -7.84 18.59 22.23
CA ALA A 726 -8.91 17.71 22.62
C ALA A 726 -8.38 16.52 23.42
N ASP A 727 -9.26 15.78 24.09
CA ASP A 727 -8.91 14.57 24.83
C ASP A 727 -8.48 13.46 23.87
N GLU A 728 -9.13 13.36 22.71
CA GLU A 728 -8.71 12.46 21.62
C GLU A 728 -8.34 13.29 20.39
N ILE A 729 -7.15 13.06 19.85
CA ILE A 729 -6.62 13.79 18.69
C ILE A 729 -6.27 12.80 17.59
N TYR A 730 -6.93 12.93 16.43
CA TYR A 730 -6.67 12.13 15.25
C TYR A 730 -6.15 13.01 14.12
N THR A 731 -4.85 12.88 13.83
CA THR A 731 -4.17 13.66 12.80
C THR A 731 -3.89 12.81 11.55
N ARG A 732 -3.46 13.48 10.49
CA ARG A 732 -2.99 12.80 9.30
C ARG A 732 -1.79 11.90 9.60
N GLU A 733 -0.89 12.31 10.48
CA GLU A 733 0.29 11.54 10.89
C GLU A 733 -0.13 10.23 11.56
N TRP A 734 -1.13 10.26 12.46
CA TRP A 734 -1.71 9.05 13.03
C TRP A 734 -2.25 8.11 11.95
N ALA A 735 -2.89 8.64 10.91
CA ALA A 735 -3.46 7.83 9.82
C ALA A 735 -2.42 7.17 8.91
N LEU A 736 -1.13 7.53 9.00
CA LEU A 736 -0.04 6.84 8.31
C LEU A 736 0.10 5.39 8.80
N ASN A 737 -0.17 5.14 10.07
CA ASN A 737 -0.28 3.79 10.62
C ASN A 737 -1.67 3.22 10.36
N THR A 738 -1.93 2.81 9.11
CA THR A 738 -3.24 2.26 8.71
C THR A 738 -3.61 0.99 9.47
N ALA A 739 -2.65 0.28 10.03
CA ALA A 739 -2.89 -0.89 10.89
C ALA A 739 -3.50 -0.45 12.22
N ALA A 740 -2.98 0.58 12.89
CA ALA A 740 -3.58 1.17 14.09
C ALA A 740 -4.96 1.75 13.80
N VAL A 741 -5.13 2.45 12.67
CA VAL A 741 -6.44 2.96 12.24
C VAL A 741 -7.48 1.84 12.16
N THR A 742 -7.14 0.73 11.50
CA THR A 742 -8.09 -0.38 11.34
C THR A 742 -8.30 -1.16 12.64
N LYS A 743 -7.29 -1.24 13.51
CA LYS A 743 -7.42 -1.80 14.85
C LYS A 743 -8.42 -1.01 15.71
N LEU A 744 -8.35 0.31 15.66
CA LEU A 744 -9.28 1.19 16.38
C LEU A 744 -10.69 1.14 15.79
N LEU A 745 -10.83 1.36 14.48
CA LEU A 745 -12.12 1.57 13.84
C LEU A 745 -12.86 0.28 13.45
N LEU A 746 -12.13 -0.83 13.33
CA LEU A 746 -12.67 -2.15 12.98
C LEU A 746 -12.37 -3.21 14.03
N GLY A 747 -11.98 -2.80 15.24
CA GLY A 747 -11.82 -3.68 16.40
C GLY A 747 -13.15 -4.34 16.77
N ASP A 748 -13.07 -5.58 17.28
CA ASP A 748 -14.23 -6.34 17.74
C ASP A 748 -14.47 -6.08 19.22
#